data_adce567b602607e73ded70b08f2fb63a
#
_entry.id   adce567b602607e73ded70b08f2fb63a
#
_cell.length_a   1.000
_cell.length_b   1.000
_cell.length_c   1.000
_cell.angle_alpha   90.00
_cell.angle_beta   90.00
_cell.angle_gamma   90.00
#
_symmetry.space_group_name_H-M   'P 1'
#
loop_
_entity.id
_entity.type
_entity.pdbx_description
1 polymer ?
#
loop_
_entity_poly.entity_id
_entity_poly.type
_entity_poly.pdbx_seq_one_letter_code
_entity_poly.pdbx_strand_id
1 'polypeptide(L)'
;MKEISSQYNPKETEDKIYKLWEESGAFSPSKSEEPAFSIVIPPPNVTGSLHMGHALNNTIQDILIRRARMQGFPTLWVPGTDHAGIATQNVVEKKLAKEGKTRQELGRDKFIFEIEKWVDEYGHIIIDQLKSLGCSCDWSHQRFTMDEGYKEAVNTAFKHYYDKGWIYQGERVINWCTRCQTALSDIEVEHLDQTAKLYYFKYDKNFPITIATTRPETKLGDTAVAVNPKDKRYQEYIGNTFKVNFVGVEREIKVIADPAVDPEFGTGAVGVTPAHSLVDYEMAERHGLDIIKVIDIYGKMAKEAGTFEGLKTTEAAEKIIEKLKNDGLLEKEEEITNSLSVCYRCNRPIEPQPSKQWFLKMAELAKPAIEAVEKGEIKFYPERWTKVYLDWMKNLKDWCISRQIWWGHQIPVWYKQKQISNNQLPISNELSNNKNSINLEIRNSDLEIYVGEEKPNGENWIQSPDVLDTWFSSALWPFATLGWPARNASHNDAGGPKETEDLKKYYPTSVISTARDILYLWVARMIFSGYEFMDKKPFEKVYIHPTIFNKEGKRMSKSLGTGVDPLELIDKYGADATRFGLTYINTGIQDLKFDEEAILTGKKFANKLWNINRFVCQQIEISKSKFLISNEIPKAKNSNDQKILEKLDLIIKSTNSNLDQFRFGQAAHDLYDFVWHDLADFYIEESKKEPNSEVLLYVLANTLKILHPIMPFVTEEIWQVLRSQNLVEEEMLIKAKWPSVENAE
;
A
#
# COMPACT_ATOMS: atom_id res chain seq x y z
N MET A 1 -16.91 -4.15 48.85
CA MET A 1 -16.37 -3.99 47.50
C MET A 1 -16.72 -2.62 46.93
N LYS A 2 -15.89 -2.01 46.06
CA LYS A 2 -16.32 -0.83 45.28
C LYS A 2 -17.51 -1.26 44.41
N GLU A 3 -18.59 -0.54 44.45
CA GLU A 3 -19.79 -0.82 43.65
C GLU A 3 -19.41 -0.73 42.14
N ILE A 4 -19.60 -1.84 41.41
CA ILE A 4 -19.32 -1.88 39.97
C ILE A 4 -20.50 -1.21 39.26
N SER A 5 -20.21 -0.19 38.43
CA SER A 5 -21.25 0.57 37.71
C SER A 5 -22.16 -0.34 36.86
N SER A 6 -23.40 0.09 36.65
CA SER A 6 -24.38 -0.69 35.85
C SER A 6 -24.08 -0.67 34.34
N GLN A 7 -23.20 0.22 33.87
CA GLN A 7 -22.84 0.35 32.49
C GLN A 7 -21.32 0.47 32.34
N TYR A 8 -20.78 -0.14 31.29
CA TYR A 8 -19.42 0.05 30.86
C TYR A 8 -19.24 1.45 30.22
N ASN A 9 -18.22 2.19 30.66
CA ASN A 9 -17.89 3.49 30.12
C ASN A 9 -16.52 3.47 29.42
N PRO A 10 -16.47 3.41 28.08
CA PRO A 10 -15.20 3.40 27.33
C PRO A 10 -14.32 4.61 27.64
N LYS A 11 -14.91 5.83 27.73
CA LYS A 11 -14.16 7.08 27.93
C LYS A 11 -13.41 7.15 29.27
N GLU A 12 -13.88 6.45 30.28
CA GLU A 12 -13.20 6.36 31.59
C GLU A 12 -12.18 5.23 31.63
N THR A 13 -12.27 4.27 30.70
CA THR A 13 -11.51 3.02 30.72
C THR A 13 -10.34 3.02 29.74
N GLU A 14 -10.58 3.44 28.49
CA GLU A 14 -9.65 3.14 27.40
C GLU A 14 -8.29 3.82 27.59
N ASP A 15 -8.24 5.11 27.88
CA ASP A 15 -6.97 5.83 28.11
C ASP A 15 -6.22 5.26 29.32
N LYS A 16 -6.93 4.95 30.40
CA LYS A 16 -6.35 4.37 31.62
C LYS A 16 -5.70 3.01 31.35
N ILE A 17 -6.41 2.13 30.63
CA ILE A 17 -5.92 0.79 30.30
C ILE A 17 -4.76 0.86 29.31
N TYR A 18 -4.84 1.72 28.28
CA TYR A 18 -3.76 1.86 27.34
C TYR A 18 -2.47 2.30 28.00
N LYS A 19 -2.57 3.28 28.89
CA LYS A 19 -1.42 3.76 29.68
C LYS A 19 -0.87 2.68 30.61
N LEU A 20 -1.71 1.85 31.23
CA LEU A 20 -1.28 0.70 32.02
C LEU A 20 -0.44 -0.28 31.21
N TRP A 21 -0.86 -0.61 29.99
CA TRP A 21 -0.09 -1.51 29.12
C TRP A 21 1.24 -0.90 28.68
N GLU A 22 1.24 0.39 28.29
CA GLU A 22 2.42 1.08 27.80
C GLU A 22 3.47 1.22 28.91
N GLU A 23 3.09 1.70 30.11
CA GLU A 23 3.97 1.88 31.25
C GLU A 23 4.55 0.56 31.80
N SER A 24 3.79 -0.54 31.68
CA SER A 24 4.23 -1.86 32.13
C SER A 24 5.17 -2.59 31.15
N GLY A 25 5.42 -2.02 29.96
CA GLY A 25 6.19 -2.66 28.90
C GLY A 25 5.48 -3.89 28.30
N ALA A 26 4.15 -3.99 28.41
CA ALA A 26 3.39 -5.15 27.92
C ALA A 26 3.46 -5.34 26.41
N PHE A 27 3.85 -4.33 25.67
CA PHE A 27 3.96 -4.37 24.20
C PHE A 27 5.32 -4.85 23.71
N SER A 28 6.33 -4.81 24.55
CA SER A 28 7.68 -5.28 24.20
C SER A 28 7.78 -6.80 24.20
N PRO A 29 8.64 -7.39 23.36
CA PRO A 29 8.83 -8.83 23.29
C PRO A 29 9.27 -9.45 24.62
N SER A 30 8.75 -10.64 24.92
CA SER A 30 9.22 -11.43 26.05
C SER A 30 10.66 -11.96 25.82
N LYS A 31 11.34 -12.34 26.90
CA LYS A 31 12.66 -12.97 26.85
C LYS A 31 12.61 -14.49 26.64
N SER A 32 11.46 -15.01 26.21
CA SER A 32 11.28 -16.44 25.94
C SER A 32 12.21 -16.93 24.82
N GLU A 33 12.64 -18.19 24.88
CA GLU A 33 13.41 -18.88 23.83
C GLU A 33 12.49 -19.52 22.76
N GLU A 34 11.18 -19.43 22.91
CA GLU A 34 10.22 -19.88 21.91
C GLU A 34 10.44 -19.16 20.56
N PRO A 35 10.02 -19.76 19.44
CA PRO A 35 10.08 -19.09 18.14
C PRO A 35 9.38 -17.73 18.16
N ALA A 36 10.02 -16.72 17.58
CA ALA A 36 9.44 -15.38 17.57
C ALA A 36 8.21 -15.29 16.67
N PHE A 37 7.25 -14.45 17.06
CA PHE A 37 6.14 -14.03 16.21
C PHE A 37 6.29 -12.53 15.92
N SER A 38 6.35 -12.15 14.65
CA SER A 38 6.54 -10.75 14.29
C SER A 38 5.62 -10.32 13.15
N ILE A 39 5.20 -9.07 13.22
CA ILE A 39 4.50 -8.36 12.14
C ILE A 39 5.17 -6.99 11.98
N VAL A 40 5.37 -6.57 10.73
CA VAL A 40 5.65 -5.18 10.39
C VAL A 40 4.37 -4.54 9.88
N ILE A 41 4.00 -3.39 10.45
CA ILE A 41 2.79 -2.69 10.02
C ILE A 41 2.94 -2.28 8.54
N PRO A 42 1.88 -2.37 7.69
CA PRO A 42 1.87 -1.60 6.45
C PRO A 42 1.95 -0.12 6.80
N PRO A 43 3.10 0.55 6.53
CA PRO A 43 3.32 1.89 7.08
C PRO A 43 2.33 2.89 6.45
N PRO A 44 1.45 3.54 7.24
CA PRO A 44 0.54 4.53 6.71
C PRO A 44 1.30 5.69 6.08
N ASN A 45 0.80 6.16 4.94
CA ASN A 45 1.29 7.36 4.28
C ASN A 45 1.01 8.60 5.14
N VAL A 46 2.01 9.47 5.33
CA VAL A 46 1.87 10.74 6.08
C VAL A 46 1.08 11.80 5.29
N THR A 47 -0.02 11.39 4.65
CA THR A 47 -0.89 12.24 3.81
C THR A 47 -2.11 12.77 4.53
N GLY A 48 -2.34 12.32 5.75
CA GLY A 48 -3.50 12.67 6.58
C GLY A 48 -3.83 11.60 7.59
N SER A 49 -4.91 11.78 8.33
CA SER A 49 -5.39 10.82 9.34
C SER A 49 -5.82 9.49 8.71
N LEU A 50 -5.81 8.44 9.53
CA LEU A 50 -6.22 7.08 9.15
C LEU A 50 -7.70 7.04 8.70
N HIS A 51 -8.05 6.02 7.92
CA HIS A 51 -9.41 5.72 7.46
C HIS A 51 -9.84 4.31 7.91
N MET A 52 -11.11 3.95 7.68
CA MET A 52 -11.69 2.66 8.11
C MET A 52 -10.90 1.42 7.62
N GLY A 53 -10.30 1.48 6.43
CA GLY A 53 -9.43 0.40 5.93
C GLY A 53 -8.18 0.19 6.79
N HIS A 54 -7.58 1.28 7.27
CA HIS A 54 -6.47 1.20 8.24
C HIS A 54 -6.95 0.63 9.59
N ALA A 55 -8.11 1.06 10.08
CA ALA A 55 -8.66 0.55 11.33
C ALA A 55 -8.92 -0.96 11.26
N LEU A 56 -9.51 -1.45 10.17
CA LEU A 56 -9.70 -2.89 9.95
C LEU A 56 -8.36 -3.63 9.94
N ASN A 57 -7.42 -3.17 9.11
CA ASN A 57 -6.13 -3.84 8.94
C ASN A 57 -5.34 -3.91 10.26
N ASN A 58 -5.29 -2.79 11.01
CA ASN A 58 -4.56 -2.77 12.28
C ASN A 58 -5.28 -3.57 13.37
N THR A 59 -6.61 -3.61 13.37
CA THR A 59 -7.37 -4.49 14.27
C THR A 59 -7.02 -5.97 14.01
N ILE A 60 -6.97 -6.39 12.75
CA ILE A 60 -6.60 -7.76 12.37
C ILE A 60 -5.18 -8.11 12.84
N GLN A 61 -4.22 -7.23 12.61
CA GLN A 61 -2.84 -7.42 13.05
C GLN A 61 -2.75 -7.52 14.57
N ASP A 62 -3.44 -6.62 15.29
CA ASP A 62 -3.44 -6.62 16.76
C ASP A 62 -4.08 -7.89 17.35
N ILE A 63 -5.11 -8.44 16.70
CA ILE A 63 -5.69 -9.72 17.09
C ILE A 63 -4.64 -10.83 17.05
N LEU A 64 -3.86 -10.91 15.97
CA LEU A 64 -2.81 -11.91 15.81
C LEU A 64 -1.66 -11.70 16.83
N ILE A 65 -1.25 -10.46 17.02
CA ILE A 65 -0.19 -10.05 17.95
C ILE A 65 -0.56 -10.37 19.41
N ARG A 66 -1.77 -9.98 19.84
CA ARG A 66 -2.23 -10.25 21.22
C ARG A 66 -2.36 -11.73 21.49
N ARG A 67 -2.92 -12.49 20.53
CA ARG A 67 -3.00 -13.94 20.64
C ARG A 67 -1.61 -14.58 20.77
N ALA A 68 -0.67 -14.23 19.88
CA ALA A 68 0.69 -14.76 19.91
C ALA A 68 1.40 -14.44 21.24
N ARG A 69 1.25 -13.22 21.74
CA ARG A 69 1.79 -12.80 23.04
C ARG A 69 1.23 -13.64 24.18
N MET A 70 -0.09 -13.86 24.20
CA MET A 70 -0.76 -14.72 25.21
C MET A 70 -0.40 -16.20 25.04
N GLN A 71 0.01 -16.65 23.86
CA GLN A 71 0.56 -17.99 23.62
C GLN A 71 2.00 -18.15 24.12
N GLY A 72 2.64 -17.06 24.56
CA GLY A 72 3.99 -17.07 25.12
C GLY A 72 5.12 -16.83 24.11
N PHE A 73 4.82 -16.59 22.83
CA PHE A 73 5.84 -16.27 21.83
C PHE A 73 6.49 -14.90 22.11
N PRO A 74 7.81 -14.75 21.94
CA PRO A 74 8.46 -13.44 21.82
C PRO A 74 7.84 -12.69 20.65
N THR A 75 7.00 -11.68 20.95
CA THR A 75 6.13 -11.07 19.94
C THR A 75 6.52 -9.64 19.68
N LEU A 76 6.90 -9.33 18.42
CA LEU A 76 7.25 -7.98 17.98
C LEU A 76 6.27 -7.48 16.92
N TRP A 77 5.61 -6.36 17.18
CA TRP A 77 4.85 -5.61 16.18
C TRP A 77 5.52 -4.28 15.92
N VAL A 78 6.19 -4.15 14.77
CA VAL A 78 6.96 -2.96 14.39
C VAL A 78 6.01 -1.89 13.82
N PRO A 79 5.82 -0.74 14.48
CA PRO A 79 5.09 0.39 13.94
C PRO A 79 5.94 1.26 13.04
N GLY A 80 5.29 2.07 12.20
CA GLY A 80 5.98 3.11 11.44
C GLY A 80 5.11 3.78 10.40
N THR A 81 5.70 4.73 9.67
CA THR A 81 5.03 5.53 8.64
C THR A 81 5.86 5.59 7.35
N ASP A 82 5.17 5.80 6.22
CA ASP A 82 5.81 5.98 4.91
C ASP A 82 5.80 7.46 4.51
N HIS A 83 6.94 7.94 3.99
CA HIS A 83 7.08 9.31 3.47
C HIS A 83 6.21 9.59 2.24
N ALA A 84 5.81 8.54 1.51
CA ALA A 84 4.82 8.55 0.43
C ALA A 84 5.05 9.62 -0.64
N GLY A 85 6.27 9.81 -1.08
CA GLY A 85 6.77 10.76 -2.10
C GLY A 85 5.74 11.63 -2.82
N ILE A 86 5.16 11.11 -3.93
CA ILE A 86 4.19 11.83 -4.76
C ILE A 86 2.94 12.23 -3.96
N ALA A 87 2.48 11.36 -3.07
CA ALA A 87 1.22 11.58 -2.36
C ALA A 87 1.35 12.72 -1.35
N THR A 88 2.39 12.72 -0.53
CA THR A 88 2.67 13.76 0.48
C THR A 88 2.96 15.10 -0.20
N GLN A 89 3.81 15.10 -1.26
CA GLN A 89 4.05 16.32 -2.04
C GLN A 89 2.74 16.91 -2.58
N ASN A 90 1.86 16.08 -3.16
CA ASN A 90 0.58 16.52 -3.73
C ASN A 90 -0.36 17.15 -2.68
N VAL A 91 -0.40 16.60 -1.47
CA VAL A 91 -1.23 17.15 -0.38
C VAL A 91 -0.72 18.51 0.06
N VAL A 92 0.58 18.66 0.24
CA VAL A 92 1.21 19.94 0.62
C VAL A 92 1.05 20.98 -0.48
N GLU A 93 1.21 20.61 -1.77
CA GLU A 93 0.91 21.50 -2.90
C GLU A 93 -0.54 22.00 -2.89
N LYS A 94 -1.51 21.12 -2.57
CA LYS A 94 -2.93 21.51 -2.44
C LYS A 94 -3.17 22.47 -1.27
N LYS A 95 -2.46 22.26 -0.15
CA LYS A 95 -2.50 23.19 1.01
C LYS A 95 -1.96 24.56 0.60
N LEU A 96 -0.78 24.61 -0.01
CA LEU A 96 -0.15 25.87 -0.46
C LEU A 96 -0.99 26.60 -1.52
N ALA A 97 -1.62 25.86 -2.43
CA ALA A 97 -2.49 26.45 -3.46
C ALA A 97 -3.71 27.19 -2.85
N LYS A 98 -4.25 26.69 -1.71
CA LYS A 98 -5.31 27.42 -0.97
C LYS A 98 -4.80 28.72 -0.36
N GLU A 99 -3.48 28.83 -0.10
CA GLU A 99 -2.81 30.05 0.37
C GLU A 99 -2.34 30.93 -0.79
N GLY A 100 -2.64 30.58 -2.03
CA GLY A 100 -2.20 31.31 -3.23
C GLY A 100 -0.71 31.15 -3.57
N LYS A 101 -0.06 30.10 -3.07
CA LYS A 101 1.37 29.83 -3.27
C LYS A 101 1.60 28.61 -4.13
N THR A 102 2.69 28.59 -4.90
CA THR A 102 3.14 27.43 -5.69
C THR A 102 4.51 26.97 -5.21
N ARG A 103 4.85 25.69 -5.46
CA ARG A 103 6.18 25.15 -5.12
C ARG A 103 7.29 25.85 -5.89
N GLN A 104 7.02 26.28 -7.14
CA GLN A 104 7.99 26.97 -7.99
C GLN A 104 8.39 28.33 -7.42
N GLU A 105 7.41 29.09 -6.89
CA GLU A 105 7.65 30.39 -6.22
C GLU A 105 8.43 30.24 -4.92
N LEU A 106 8.18 29.16 -4.16
CA LEU A 106 8.90 28.89 -2.90
C LEU A 106 10.34 28.43 -3.15
N GLY A 107 10.59 27.69 -4.22
CA GLY A 107 11.83 26.97 -4.45
C GLY A 107 11.93 25.69 -3.60
N ARG A 108 12.89 24.79 -4.00
CA ARG A 108 12.99 23.42 -3.47
C ARG A 108 13.14 23.38 -1.94
N ASP A 109 14.09 24.14 -1.39
CA ASP A 109 14.44 24.02 0.04
C ASP A 109 13.28 24.45 0.96
N LYS A 110 12.63 25.58 0.63
CA LYS A 110 11.46 26.03 1.40
C LYS A 110 10.25 25.11 1.25
N PHE A 111 10.07 24.55 0.08
CA PHE A 111 8.99 23.61 -0.16
C PHE A 111 9.21 22.31 0.60
N ILE A 112 10.43 21.75 0.62
CA ILE A 112 10.78 20.56 1.44
C ILE A 112 10.52 20.85 2.92
N PHE A 113 10.91 22.02 3.42
CA PHE A 113 10.63 22.41 4.79
C PHE A 113 9.13 22.45 5.14
N GLU A 114 8.26 22.90 4.22
CA GLU A 114 6.81 22.82 4.42
C GLU A 114 6.29 21.37 4.42
N ILE A 115 6.93 20.47 3.66
CA ILE A 115 6.61 19.03 3.71
C ILE A 115 7.07 18.43 5.04
N GLU A 116 8.26 18.73 5.52
CA GLU A 116 8.77 18.24 6.81
C GLU A 116 7.85 18.61 7.98
N LYS A 117 7.37 19.87 8.01
CA LYS A 117 6.35 20.28 9.01
C LYS A 117 5.06 19.45 8.92
N TRP A 118 4.61 19.18 7.69
CA TRP A 118 3.43 18.34 7.46
C TRP A 118 3.65 16.91 7.95
N VAL A 119 4.82 16.35 7.67
CA VAL A 119 5.20 14.99 8.07
C VAL A 119 5.27 14.86 9.59
N ASP A 120 5.85 15.84 10.26
CA ASP A 120 5.91 15.89 11.73
C ASP A 120 4.49 15.93 12.33
N GLU A 121 3.64 16.85 11.89
CA GLU A 121 2.26 16.98 12.34
C GLU A 121 1.45 15.69 12.16
N TYR A 122 1.42 15.15 10.94
CA TYR A 122 0.59 13.99 10.63
C TYR A 122 1.19 12.66 11.09
N GLY A 123 2.51 12.58 11.24
CA GLY A 123 3.18 11.43 11.84
C GLY A 123 2.68 11.18 13.27
N HIS A 124 2.62 12.23 14.09
CA HIS A 124 2.08 12.16 15.46
C HIS A 124 0.60 11.80 15.48
N ILE A 125 -0.23 12.44 14.64
CA ILE A 125 -1.66 12.13 14.55
C ILE A 125 -1.91 10.65 14.22
N ILE A 126 -1.17 10.06 13.29
CA ILE A 126 -1.29 8.65 12.93
C ILE A 126 -0.99 7.74 14.12
N ILE A 127 0.07 8.03 14.88
CA ILE A 127 0.44 7.24 16.06
C ILE A 127 -0.65 7.33 17.14
N ASP A 128 -1.16 8.53 17.41
CA ASP A 128 -2.24 8.73 18.38
C ASP A 128 -3.52 8.00 17.98
N GLN A 129 -3.85 7.97 16.67
CA GLN A 129 -4.98 7.21 16.16
C GLN A 129 -4.80 5.70 16.33
N LEU A 130 -3.59 5.17 16.12
CA LEU A 130 -3.29 3.76 16.36
C LEU A 130 -3.40 3.41 17.85
N LYS A 131 -2.90 4.29 18.74
CA LYS A 131 -3.04 4.12 20.19
C LYS A 131 -4.51 4.15 20.62
N SER A 132 -5.29 5.10 20.11
CA SER A 132 -6.73 5.20 20.40
C SER A 132 -7.51 3.97 19.92
N LEU A 133 -7.08 3.32 18.82
CA LEU A 133 -7.65 2.06 18.35
C LEU A 133 -7.26 0.86 19.25
N GLY A 134 -6.30 1.03 20.16
CA GLY A 134 -5.81 -0.03 21.05
C GLY A 134 -4.73 -0.90 20.43
N CYS A 135 -4.02 -0.43 19.40
CA CYS A 135 -2.92 -1.18 18.78
C CYS A 135 -1.77 -1.40 19.76
N SER A 136 -1.35 -2.64 19.94
CA SER A 136 -0.30 -3.05 20.89
C SER A 136 1.08 -3.13 20.24
N CYS A 137 1.44 -2.11 19.45
CA CYS A 137 2.75 -1.99 18.80
C CYS A 137 3.86 -1.78 19.84
N ASP A 138 5.05 -2.27 19.55
CA ASP A 138 6.24 -1.86 20.30
C ASP A 138 6.74 -0.49 19.80
N TRP A 139 6.30 0.57 20.48
CA TRP A 139 6.59 1.95 20.10
C TRP A 139 8.08 2.32 20.18
N SER A 140 8.89 1.54 20.90
CA SER A 140 10.36 1.71 20.92
C SER A 140 11.02 1.32 19.59
N HIS A 141 10.33 0.52 18.77
CA HIS A 141 10.74 0.11 17.43
C HIS A 141 10.08 0.92 16.30
N GLN A 142 9.53 2.11 16.63
CA GLN A 142 8.90 2.97 15.62
C GLN A 142 9.91 3.38 14.54
N ARG A 143 9.51 3.25 13.27
CA ARG A 143 10.35 3.57 12.11
C ARG A 143 9.63 4.54 11.15
N PHE A 144 10.44 5.25 10.41
CA PHE A 144 10.01 6.10 9.31
C PHE A 144 10.86 5.83 8.06
N THR A 145 10.22 5.69 6.89
CA THR A 145 10.98 5.35 5.67
C THR A 145 12.01 6.41 5.23
N MET A 146 12.08 7.57 5.92
CA MET A 146 13.10 8.60 5.71
C MET A 146 14.01 8.80 6.93
N ASP A 147 13.96 7.92 7.96
CA ASP A 147 14.95 7.97 9.04
C ASP A 147 16.37 7.64 8.52
N GLU A 148 17.40 8.04 9.25
CA GLU A 148 18.80 7.91 8.78
C GLU A 148 19.20 6.47 8.48
N GLY A 149 18.83 5.51 9.36
CA GLY A 149 19.14 4.09 9.12
C GLY A 149 18.39 3.53 7.91
N TYR A 150 17.18 4.04 7.67
CA TYR A 150 16.40 3.63 6.50
C TYR A 150 16.96 4.24 5.19
N LYS A 151 17.44 5.48 5.21
CA LYS A 151 18.16 6.10 4.06
C LYS A 151 19.39 5.30 3.68
N GLU A 152 20.19 4.86 4.68
CA GLU A 152 21.34 4.00 4.46
C GLU A 152 20.94 2.67 3.79
N ALA A 153 19.86 2.05 4.25
CA ALA A 153 19.33 0.83 3.62
C ALA A 153 18.95 1.04 2.15
N VAL A 154 18.26 2.14 1.85
CA VAL A 154 17.86 2.49 0.47
C VAL A 154 19.08 2.74 -0.43
N ASN A 155 20.06 3.48 0.04
CA ASN A 155 21.30 3.76 -0.69
C ASN A 155 22.12 2.48 -0.94
N THR A 156 22.21 1.61 0.07
CA THR A 156 22.86 0.30 -0.03
C THR A 156 22.17 -0.58 -1.07
N ALA A 157 20.84 -0.65 -1.05
CA ALA A 157 20.06 -1.42 -2.03
C ALA A 157 20.24 -0.88 -3.46
N PHE A 158 20.19 0.44 -3.63
CA PHE A 158 20.41 1.07 -4.95
C PHE A 158 21.79 0.73 -5.50
N LYS A 159 22.85 0.91 -4.67
CA LYS A 159 24.22 0.63 -5.06
C LYS A 159 24.42 -0.84 -5.43
N HIS A 160 23.86 -1.76 -4.63
CA HIS A 160 23.93 -3.19 -4.90
C HIS A 160 23.30 -3.57 -6.26
N TYR A 161 22.08 -3.10 -6.55
CA TYR A 161 21.44 -3.33 -7.83
C TYR A 161 22.20 -2.70 -9.00
N TYR A 162 22.81 -1.52 -8.78
CA TYR A 162 23.63 -0.86 -9.80
C TYR A 162 24.91 -1.64 -10.10
N ASP A 163 25.63 -2.07 -9.06
CA ASP A 163 26.87 -2.84 -9.21
C ASP A 163 26.63 -4.19 -9.90
N LYS A 164 25.47 -4.81 -9.72
CA LYS A 164 25.03 -6.00 -10.48
C LYS A 164 24.62 -5.69 -11.93
N GLY A 165 24.57 -4.43 -12.34
CA GLY A 165 24.12 -4.02 -13.67
C GLY A 165 22.61 -4.22 -13.89
N TRP A 166 21.83 -4.29 -12.81
CA TRP A 166 20.37 -4.38 -12.87
C TRP A 166 19.71 -3.01 -12.88
N ILE A 167 20.30 -2.00 -12.24
CA ILE A 167 19.89 -0.62 -12.42
C ILE A 167 20.61 -0.04 -13.63
N TYR A 168 19.85 0.53 -14.55
CA TYR A 168 20.38 1.19 -15.75
C TYR A 168 19.55 2.42 -16.09
N GLN A 169 20.14 3.33 -16.90
CA GLN A 169 19.45 4.48 -17.43
C GLN A 169 19.08 4.20 -18.89
N GLY A 170 17.82 4.41 -19.24
CA GLY A 170 17.30 4.18 -20.59
C GLY A 170 16.31 5.26 -21.01
N GLU A 171 16.25 5.52 -22.31
CA GLU A 171 15.22 6.36 -22.91
C GLU A 171 14.08 5.46 -23.37
N ARG A 172 12.89 5.67 -22.82
CA ARG A 172 11.67 4.94 -23.18
C ARG A 172 10.46 5.87 -23.09
N VAL A 173 9.39 5.53 -23.77
CA VAL A 173 8.09 6.15 -23.51
C VAL A 173 7.60 5.66 -22.16
N ILE A 174 7.26 6.60 -21.30
CA ILE A 174 6.81 6.37 -19.94
C ILE A 174 5.46 7.05 -19.71
N ASN A 175 4.71 6.59 -18.71
CA ASN A 175 3.51 7.26 -18.23
C ASN A 175 3.93 8.55 -17.50
N TRP A 176 3.57 9.70 -18.04
CA TRP A 176 3.91 11.01 -17.48
C TRP A 176 2.67 11.73 -16.95
N CYS A 177 2.71 12.18 -15.70
CA CYS A 177 1.66 13.02 -15.16
C CYS A 177 2.01 14.50 -15.35
N THR A 178 1.29 15.19 -16.25
CA THR A 178 1.54 16.60 -16.57
C THR A 178 1.30 17.58 -15.42
N ARG A 179 0.44 17.20 -14.43
CA ARG A 179 0.19 18.01 -13.22
C ARG A 179 1.23 17.77 -12.16
N CYS A 180 1.54 16.50 -11.85
CA CYS A 180 2.55 16.14 -10.84
C CYS A 180 3.97 16.35 -11.37
N GLN A 181 4.14 16.44 -12.70
CA GLN A 181 5.40 16.60 -13.43
C GLN A 181 6.41 15.50 -13.06
N THR A 182 5.96 14.26 -13.16
CA THR A 182 6.76 13.10 -12.83
C THR A 182 6.33 11.86 -13.61
N ALA A 183 7.27 10.95 -13.79
CA ALA A 183 7.05 9.59 -14.28
C ALA A 183 6.20 8.79 -13.31
N LEU A 184 5.40 7.87 -13.84
CA LEU A 184 4.60 6.88 -13.11
C LEU A 184 4.93 5.49 -13.65
N SER A 185 4.94 4.49 -12.79
CA SER A 185 4.94 3.09 -13.20
C SER A 185 3.54 2.67 -13.69
N ASP A 186 3.45 1.59 -14.46
CA ASP A 186 2.16 1.14 -15.03
C ASP A 186 1.09 0.87 -13.96
N ILE A 187 1.50 0.38 -12.80
CA ILE A 187 0.61 0.11 -11.66
C ILE A 187 0.20 1.36 -10.86
N GLU A 188 0.74 2.55 -11.18
CA GLU A 188 0.33 3.85 -10.65
C GLU A 188 -0.64 4.59 -11.58
N VAL A 189 -1.09 3.92 -12.64
CA VAL A 189 -2.07 4.41 -13.60
C VAL A 189 -3.42 3.74 -13.34
N GLU A 190 -4.45 4.54 -13.13
CA GLU A 190 -5.84 4.07 -13.03
C GLU A 190 -6.55 4.27 -14.36
N HIS A 191 -7.58 3.50 -14.60
CA HIS A 191 -8.37 3.54 -15.82
C HIS A 191 -9.81 3.91 -15.49
N LEU A 192 -10.32 4.96 -16.16
CA LEU A 192 -11.68 5.46 -16.00
C LEU A 192 -12.43 5.37 -17.33
N ASP A 193 -13.54 4.64 -17.34
CA ASP A 193 -14.39 4.59 -18.51
C ASP A 193 -15.11 5.94 -18.71
N GLN A 194 -15.02 6.46 -19.93
CA GLN A 194 -15.66 7.70 -20.35
C GLN A 194 -16.23 7.57 -21.76
N THR A 195 -17.23 8.40 -22.06
CA THR A 195 -17.67 8.59 -23.44
C THR A 195 -16.67 9.48 -24.17
N ALA A 196 -16.16 9.04 -25.31
CA ALA A 196 -15.26 9.78 -26.17
C ALA A 196 -15.73 9.72 -27.63
N LYS A 197 -15.27 10.65 -28.44
CA LYS A 197 -15.51 10.63 -29.89
C LYS A 197 -14.35 9.94 -30.59
N LEU A 198 -14.66 9.00 -31.46
CA LEU A 198 -13.75 8.41 -32.42
C LEU A 198 -13.89 9.12 -33.76
N TYR A 199 -12.81 9.68 -34.26
CA TYR A 199 -12.76 10.49 -35.49
C TYR A 199 -12.10 9.69 -36.59
N TYR A 200 -12.79 9.60 -37.75
CA TYR A 200 -12.31 8.91 -38.94
C TYR A 200 -11.88 9.94 -39.99
N PHE A 201 -10.64 9.95 -40.40
CA PHE A 201 -10.12 10.93 -41.35
C PHE A 201 -8.91 10.43 -42.13
N LYS A 202 -8.57 11.16 -43.22
CA LYS A 202 -7.34 11.04 -43.98
C LYS A 202 -6.37 12.17 -43.65
N TYR A 203 -5.06 11.90 -43.71
CA TYR A 203 -4.04 12.96 -43.45
C TYR A 203 -4.08 14.07 -44.48
N ASP A 204 -4.28 13.72 -45.76
CA ASP A 204 -4.57 14.64 -46.86
C ASP A 204 -5.40 13.93 -47.96
N LYS A 205 -5.73 14.70 -49.04
CA LYS A 205 -6.55 14.23 -50.18
C LYS A 205 -5.91 13.08 -50.96
N ASN A 206 -4.57 12.98 -50.94
CA ASN A 206 -3.82 11.97 -51.71
C ASN A 206 -3.46 10.75 -50.89
N PHE A 207 -3.72 10.79 -49.56
CA PHE A 207 -3.43 9.66 -48.70
C PHE A 207 -4.55 8.61 -48.83
N PRO A 208 -4.21 7.34 -49.18
CA PRO A 208 -5.25 6.36 -49.55
C PRO A 208 -5.97 5.73 -48.36
N ILE A 209 -5.42 5.80 -47.15
CA ILE A 209 -5.93 5.06 -45.98
C ILE A 209 -6.62 6.00 -45.01
N THR A 210 -7.83 5.66 -44.57
CA THR A 210 -8.56 6.34 -43.51
C THR A 210 -8.15 5.75 -42.16
N ILE A 211 -7.74 6.57 -41.20
CA ILE A 211 -7.44 6.17 -39.84
C ILE A 211 -8.57 6.58 -38.88
N ALA A 212 -8.61 5.95 -37.72
CA ALA A 212 -9.54 6.26 -36.65
C ALA A 212 -8.78 6.54 -35.34
N THR A 213 -9.12 7.64 -34.65
CA THR A 213 -8.48 7.99 -33.35
C THR A 213 -9.41 8.77 -32.44
N THR A 214 -9.23 8.61 -31.13
CA THR A 214 -9.83 9.47 -30.10
C THR A 214 -8.95 10.67 -29.76
N ARG A 215 -7.71 10.70 -30.25
CA ARG A 215 -6.69 11.71 -29.94
C ARG A 215 -6.10 12.35 -31.21
N PRO A 216 -6.87 13.19 -31.92
CA PRO A 216 -6.43 13.78 -33.19
C PRO A 216 -5.19 14.67 -33.03
N GLU A 217 -4.95 15.27 -31.86
CA GLU A 217 -3.80 16.13 -31.57
C GLU A 217 -2.46 15.37 -31.60
N THR A 218 -2.45 14.09 -31.24
CA THR A 218 -1.22 13.29 -31.28
C THR A 218 -0.80 12.94 -32.70
N LYS A 219 -1.74 12.92 -33.64
CA LYS A 219 -1.50 12.53 -35.05
C LYS A 219 -0.58 13.51 -35.80
N LEU A 220 -0.32 14.68 -35.22
CA LEU A 220 0.75 15.57 -35.67
C LEU A 220 2.16 14.97 -35.54
N GLY A 221 2.32 13.95 -34.68
CA GLY A 221 3.57 13.21 -34.45
C GLY A 221 3.59 11.81 -35.10
N ASP A 222 2.63 11.49 -35.97
CA ASP A 222 2.62 10.19 -36.65
C ASP A 222 3.78 10.06 -37.64
N THR A 223 4.41 8.87 -37.61
CA THR A 223 5.51 8.52 -38.51
C THR A 223 5.19 7.28 -39.36
N ALA A 224 4.11 6.58 -39.03
CA ALA A 224 3.61 5.47 -39.82
C ALA A 224 2.09 5.30 -39.68
N VAL A 225 1.52 4.50 -40.60
CA VAL A 225 0.22 3.84 -40.43
C VAL A 225 0.47 2.35 -40.36
N ALA A 226 0.07 1.73 -39.26
CA ALA A 226 0.17 0.28 -39.06
C ALA A 226 -1.13 -0.41 -39.47
N VAL A 227 -1.00 -1.56 -40.14
CA VAL A 227 -2.10 -2.42 -40.54
C VAL A 227 -1.81 -3.87 -40.17
N ASN A 228 -2.81 -4.70 -39.98
CA ASN A 228 -2.57 -6.11 -39.70
C ASN A 228 -2.04 -6.80 -40.93
N PRO A 229 -0.97 -7.64 -40.87
CA PRO A 229 -0.39 -8.32 -41.99
C PRO A 229 -1.34 -9.29 -42.71
N LYS A 230 -2.43 -9.70 -42.08
CA LYS A 230 -3.47 -10.56 -42.66
C LYS A 230 -4.62 -9.79 -43.29
N ASP A 231 -4.66 -8.45 -43.12
CA ASP A 231 -5.73 -7.62 -43.67
C ASP A 231 -5.50 -7.31 -45.15
N LYS A 232 -6.34 -7.93 -46.00
CA LYS A 232 -6.24 -7.80 -47.45
C LYS A 232 -6.56 -6.40 -47.99
N ARG A 233 -7.26 -5.55 -47.21
CA ARG A 233 -7.65 -4.20 -47.63
C ARG A 233 -6.46 -3.29 -47.85
N TYR A 234 -5.34 -3.54 -47.19
CA TYR A 234 -4.19 -2.63 -47.13
C TYR A 234 -2.91 -3.21 -47.67
N GLN A 235 -2.91 -4.45 -48.17
CA GLN A 235 -1.68 -5.15 -48.57
C GLN A 235 -0.90 -4.44 -49.68
N GLU A 236 -1.59 -3.74 -50.60
CA GLU A 236 -0.95 -2.99 -51.68
C GLU A 236 -0.18 -1.74 -51.20
N TYR A 237 -0.48 -1.26 -50.02
CA TYR A 237 0.14 -0.05 -49.45
C TYR A 237 1.35 -0.35 -48.55
N ILE A 238 1.49 -1.60 -48.08
CA ILE A 238 2.55 -2.01 -47.15
C ILE A 238 3.92 -1.74 -47.75
N GLY A 239 4.79 -1.02 -47.01
CA GLY A 239 6.14 -0.63 -47.46
C GLY A 239 6.19 0.70 -48.17
N ASN A 240 5.07 1.27 -48.60
CA ASN A 240 5.04 2.58 -49.25
C ASN A 240 5.20 3.70 -48.21
N THR A 241 5.82 4.81 -48.65
CA THR A 241 5.94 6.04 -47.87
C THR A 241 5.23 7.18 -48.59
N PHE A 242 4.42 7.92 -47.86
CA PHE A 242 3.66 9.04 -48.40
C PHE A 242 4.05 10.35 -47.72
N LYS A 243 4.29 11.39 -48.52
CA LYS A 243 4.45 12.77 -48.00
C LYS A 243 3.04 13.37 -47.90
N VAL A 244 2.67 13.80 -46.70
CA VAL A 244 1.34 14.35 -46.40
C VAL A 244 1.50 15.72 -45.74
N ASN A 245 0.50 16.58 -45.97
CA ASN A 245 0.37 17.83 -45.24
C ASN A 245 -0.83 17.73 -44.29
N PHE A 246 -0.55 17.23 -43.10
CA PHE A 246 -1.59 17.06 -42.08
C PHE A 246 -1.87 18.39 -41.35
N VAL A 247 -3.00 19.00 -41.66
CA VAL A 247 -3.49 20.28 -41.11
C VAL A 247 -2.46 21.41 -41.06
N GLY A 248 -1.54 21.43 -42.05
CA GLY A 248 -0.48 22.45 -42.18
C GLY A 248 0.88 22.01 -41.64
N VAL A 249 1.02 20.77 -41.24
CA VAL A 249 2.29 20.16 -40.78
C VAL A 249 2.71 19.07 -41.77
N GLU A 250 3.88 19.17 -42.37
CA GLU A 250 4.41 18.16 -43.30
C GLU A 250 4.91 16.93 -42.53
N ARG A 251 4.56 15.74 -43.01
CA ARG A 251 5.00 14.45 -42.44
C ARG A 251 5.29 13.43 -43.55
N GLU A 252 6.20 12.53 -43.29
CA GLU A 252 6.40 11.31 -44.07
C GLU A 252 5.76 10.12 -43.31
N ILE A 253 4.74 9.51 -43.89
CA ILE A 253 3.98 8.42 -43.29
C ILE A 253 4.29 7.12 -44.01
N LYS A 254 4.95 6.19 -43.33
CA LYS A 254 5.26 4.86 -43.85
C LYS A 254 4.11 3.89 -43.52
N VAL A 255 3.65 3.08 -44.45
CA VAL A 255 2.68 2.01 -44.16
C VAL A 255 3.44 0.77 -43.75
N ILE A 256 3.17 0.27 -42.53
CA ILE A 256 3.83 -0.91 -41.94
C ILE A 256 2.83 -2.02 -41.65
N ALA A 257 3.31 -3.27 -41.66
CA ALA A 257 2.54 -4.42 -41.23
C ALA A 257 2.93 -4.83 -39.82
N ASP A 258 2.01 -4.74 -38.85
CA ASP A 258 2.25 -5.14 -37.47
C ASP A 258 1.13 -6.00 -36.91
N PRO A 259 1.42 -7.15 -36.29
CA PRO A 259 0.40 -8.07 -35.77
C PRO A 259 -0.35 -7.53 -34.56
N ALA A 260 0.13 -6.48 -33.92
CA ALA A 260 -0.54 -5.83 -32.79
C ALA A 260 -1.79 -5.02 -33.19
N VAL A 261 -1.99 -4.76 -34.52
CA VAL A 261 -3.16 -4.05 -35.02
C VAL A 261 -4.37 -5.01 -35.06
N ASP A 262 -5.48 -4.60 -34.43
CA ASP A 262 -6.77 -5.26 -34.54
C ASP A 262 -7.47 -4.83 -35.83
N PRO A 263 -7.68 -5.73 -36.81
CA PRO A 263 -8.32 -5.38 -38.09
C PRO A 263 -9.80 -5.05 -37.97
N GLU A 264 -10.45 -5.40 -36.86
CA GLU A 264 -11.88 -5.16 -36.64
C GLU A 264 -12.15 -3.84 -35.90
N PHE A 265 -11.12 -3.20 -35.32
CA PHE A 265 -11.27 -1.94 -34.60
C PHE A 265 -11.12 -0.72 -35.55
N GLY A 266 -12.11 0.16 -35.54
CA GLY A 266 -12.11 1.37 -36.35
C GLY A 266 -12.08 1.06 -37.85
N THR A 267 -11.01 1.47 -38.52
CA THR A 267 -10.76 1.12 -39.93
C THR A 267 -9.87 -0.10 -40.10
N GLY A 268 -9.31 -0.66 -39.03
CA GLY A 268 -8.23 -1.66 -39.10
C GLY A 268 -6.87 -1.07 -39.47
N ALA A 269 -6.75 0.24 -39.58
CA ALA A 269 -5.51 0.99 -39.79
C ALA A 269 -5.31 2.01 -38.67
N VAL A 270 -4.14 2.00 -38.03
CA VAL A 270 -3.79 2.80 -36.87
C VAL A 270 -2.69 3.80 -37.21
N GLY A 271 -2.92 5.08 -36.99
CA GLY A 271 -1.84 6.09 -37.05
C GLY A 271 -0.88 5.89 -35.89
N VAL A 272 0.39 5.63 -36.18
CA VAL A 272 1.44 5.30 -35.21
C VAL A 272 2.11 6.57 -34.74
N THR A 273 1.90 6.92 -33.46
CA THR A 273 2.49 8.08 -32.79
C THR A 273 3.50 7.60 -31.72
N PRO A 274 4.74 7.27 -32.08
CA PRO A 274 5.68 6.61 -31.17
C PRO A 274 5.97 7.39 -29.86
N ALA A 275 5.92 8.72 -29.91
CA ALA A 275 6.20 9.55 -28.74
C ALA A 275 5.07 9.55 -27.69
N HIS A 276 3.81 9.24 -28.07
CA HIS A 276 2.64 9.47 -27.23
C HIS A 276 1.75 8.22 -27.02
N SER A 277 2.30 7.03 -27.33
CA SER A 277 1.67 5.74 -27.10
C SER A 277 2.73 4.68 -26.82
N LEU A 278 2.57 3.91 -25.74
CA LEU A 278 3.48 2.81 -25.39
C LEU A 278 3.50 1.72 -26.47
N VAL A 279 2.32 1.38 -27.00
CA VAL A 279 2.20 0.36 -28.06
C VAL A 279 2.85 0.84 -29.35
N ASP A 280 2.64 2.10 -29.72
CA ASP A 280 3.23 2.68 -30.93
C ASP A 280 4.77 2.83 -30.81
N TYR A 281 5.26 3.08 -29.59
CA TYR A 281 6.70 3.08 -29.33
C TYR A 281 7.33 1.69 -29.56
N GLU A 282 6.68 0.63 -29.07
CA GLU A 282 7.11 -0.75 -29.32
C GLU A 282 7.08 -1.09 -30.84
N MET A 283 6.07 -0.58 -31.58
CA MET A 283 6.03 -0.69 -33.03
C MET A 283 7.21 0.07 -33.66
N ALA A 284 7.50 1.27 -33.19
CA ALA A 284 8.61 2.08 -33.71
C ALA A 284 9.96 1.37 -33.53
N GLU A 285 10.20 0.76 -32.38
CA GLU A 285 11.42 -0.03 -32.14
C GLU A 285 11.53 -1.23 -33.12
N ARG A 286 10.41 -1.95 -33.37
CA ARG A 286 10.42 -3.09 -34.30
C ARG A 286 10.63 -2.69 -35.75
N HIS A 287 10.15 -1.51 -36.15
CA HIS A 287 10.12 -1.07 -37.55
C HIS A 287 11.12 0.06 -37.85
N GLY A 288 11.90 0.52 -36.85
CA GLY A 288 12.90 1.59 -37.00
C GLY A 288 12.28 2.92 -37.43
N LEU A 289 11.16 3.33 -36.76
CA LEU A 289 10.46 4.56 -37.04
C LEU A 289 11.02 5.72 -36.22
N ASP A 290 10.92 6.94 -36.76
CA ASP A 290 11.26 8.17 -36.05
C ASP A 290 10.29 8.43 -34.88
N ILE A 291 10.79 9.08 -33.83
CA ILE A 291 10.00 9.43 -32.64
C ILE A 291 9.86 10.97 -32.61
N ILE A 292 8.67 11.47 -32.96
CA ILE A 292 8.37 12.91 -33.01
C ILE A 292 7.53 13.31 -31.81
N LYS A 293 8.11 14.09 -30.91
CA LYS A 293 7.44 14.58 -29.70
C LYS A 293 6.63 15.84 -29.99
N VAL A 294 5.31 15.74 -30.01
CA VAL A 294 4.40 16.87 -30.30
C VAL A 294 3.67 17.42 -29.06
N ILE A 295 3.84 16.81 -27.90
CA ILE A 295 3.29 17.29 -26.62
C ILE A 295 4.44 17.40 -25.60
N ASP A 296 4.50 18.52 -24.88
CA ASP A 296 5.53 18.81 -23.89
C ASP A 296 5.20 18.19 -22.51
N ILE A 297 6.12 18.34 -21.54
CA ILE A 297 5.96 17.81 -20.17
C ILE A 297 4.81 18.48 -19.38
N TYR A 298 4.31 19.62 -19.84
CA TYR A 298 3.19 20.35 -19.22
C TYR A 298 1.83 19.99 -19.85
N GLY A 299 1.79 19.09 -20.85
CA GLY A 299 0.58 18.71 -21.59
C GLY A 299 0.14 19.78 -22.59
N LYS A 300 1.09 20.55 -23.12
CA LYS A 300 0.86 21.52 -24.20
C LYS A 300 1.52 21.03 -25.48
N MET A 301 1.01 21.49 -26.61
CA MET A 301 1.59 21.19 -27.91
C MET A 301 2.98 21.76 -28.00
N ALA A 302 3.95 20.93 -28.40
CA ALA A 302 5.35 21.28 -28.56
C ALA A 302 5.62 21.98 -29.93
N LYS A 303 6.83 22.41 -30.14
CA LYS A 303 7.26 23.10 -31.37
C LYS A 303 7.01 22.28 -32.64
N GLU A 304 7.19 20.97 -32.57
CA GLU A 304 6.98 20.03 -33.67
C GLU A 304 5.52 19.90 -34.09
N ALA A 305 4.57 20.42 -33.29
CA ALA A 305 3.16 20.56 -33.65
C ALA A 305 2.86 21.76 -34.55
N GLY A 306 3.88 22.57 -34.95
CA GLY A 306 3.74 23.66 -35.86
C GLY A 306 2.80 24.76 -35.35
N THR A 307 1.78 25.12 -36.15
CA THR A 307 0.83 26.20 -35.80
C THR A 307 0.01 25.97 -34.54
N PHE A 308 0.08 24.77 -33.94
CA PHE A 308 -0.62 24.42 -32.70
C PHE A 308 0.27 24.56 -31.45
N GLU A 309 1.54 24.95 -31.60
CA GLU A 309 2.49 25.15 -30.49
C GLU A 309 1.88 25.98 -29.36
N GLY A 310 2.10 25.51 -28.09
CA GLY A 310 1.67 26.17 -26.86
C GLY A 310 0.20 26.01 -26.50
N LEU A 311 -0.67 25.46 -27.38
CA LEU A 311 -2.06 25.14 -27.06
C LEU A 311 -2.14 23.94 -26.11
N LYS A 312 -3.20 23.86 -25.31
CA LYS A 312 -3.53 22.63 -24.60
C LYS A 312 -3.92 21.54 -25.59
N THR A 313 -3.69 20.29 -25.25
CA THR A 313 -4.06 19.14 -26.10
C THR A 313 -5.53 19.14 -26.51
N THR A 314 -6.43 19.46 -25.60
CA THR A 314 -7.87 19.54 -25.87
C THR A 314 -8.22 20.66 -26.88
N GLU A 315 -7.63 21.85 -26.72
CA GLU A 315 -7.81 22.98 -27.62
C GLU A 315 -7.24 22.69 -29.04
N ALA A 316 -6.10 21.99 -29.08
CA ALA A 316 -5.50 21.56 -30.33
C ALA A 316 -6.37 20.51 -31.04
N ALA A 317 -6.89 19.54 -30.32
CA ALA A 317 -7.81 18.53 -30.86
C ALA A 317 -9.04 19.16 -31.53
N GLU A 318 -9.70 20.12 -30.85
CA GLU A 318 -10.85 20.83 -31.39
C GLU A 318 -10.53 21.56 -32.69
N LYS A 319 -9.43 22.31 -32.72
CA LYS A 319 -8.98 23.06 -33.92
C LYS A 319 -8.56 22.14 -35.07
N ILE A 320 -7.94 20.99 -34.78
CA ILE A 320 -7.59 20.00 -35.80
C ILE A 320 -8.85 19.42 -36.44
N ILE A 321 -9.84 19.04 -35.63
CA ILE A 321 -11.10 18.51 -36.14
C ILE A 321 -11.85 19.55 -36.97
N GLU A 322 -11.91 20.80 -36.51
CA GLU A 322 -12.49 21.89 -37.30
C GLU A 322 -11.81 22.06 -38.68
N LYS A 323 -10.47 22.02 -38.71
CA LYS A 323 -9.71 22.12 -39.94
C LYS A 323 -9.94 20.94 -40.86
N LEU A 324 -9.94 19.70 -40.33
CA LEU A 324 -10.29 18.48 -41.07
C LEU A 324 -11.68 18.52 -41.70
N LYS A 325 -12.67 19.09 -40.99
CA LYS A 325 -14.02 19.32 -41.54
C LYS A 325 -14.01 20.32 -42.71
N ASN A 326 -13.31 21.44 -42.51
CA ASN A 326 -13.24 22.49 -43.53
C ASN A 326 -12.50 22.03 -44.80
N ASP A 327 -11.45 21.18 -44.64
CA ASP A 327 -10.71 20.64 -45.75
C ASP A 327 -11.36 19.42 -46.43
N GLY A 328 -12.47 18.91 -45.87
CA GLY A 328 -13.25 17.75 -46.36
C GLY A 328 -12.49 16.41 -46.12
N LEU A 329 -11.64 16.35 -45.13
CA LEU A 329 -10.80 15.18 -44.78
C LEU A 329 -11.43 14.35 -43.64
N LEU A 330 -12.35 14.89 -42.83
CA LEU A 330 -13.08 14.17 -41.83
C LEU A 330 -14.24 13.40 -42.45
N GLU A 331 -14.23 12.09 -42.36
CA GLU A 331 -15.23 11.22 -43.00
C GLU A 331 -16.40 10.86 -42.05
N LYS A 332 -16.08 10.62 -40.77
CA LYS A 332 -17.07 10.18 -39.77
C LYS A 332 -16.65 10.58 -38.35
N GLU A 333 -17.65 10.79 -37.49
CA GLU A 333 -17.50 10.86 -36.01
C GLU A 333 -18.46 9.84 -35.40
N GLU A 334 -18.03 9.13 -34.36
CA GLU A 334 -18.93 8.27 -33.58
C GLU A 334 -18.59 8.32 -32.09
N GLU A 335 -19.57 8.11 -31.24
CA GLU A 335 -19.35 8.01 -29.80
C GLU A 335 -18.98 6.59 -29.42
N ILE A 336 -17.92 6.44 -28.63
CA ILE A 336 -17.47 5.16 -28.09
C ILE A 336 -17.22 5.26 -26.59
N THR A 337 -17.27 4.13 -25.89
CA THR A 337 -16.71 4.03 -24.54
C THR A 337 -15.20 3.87 -24.66
N ASN A 338 -14.45 4.76 -24.03
CA ASN A 338 -12.99 4.76 -24.00
C ASN A 338 -12.49 4.70 -22.56
N SER A 339 -11.45 3.91 -22.34
CA SER A 339 -10.77 3.80 -21.04
C SER A 339 -9.65 4.83 -20.96
N LEU A 340 -9.88 5.90 -20.18
CA LEU A 340 -8.92 6.97 -19.98
C LEU A 340 -7.92 6.61 -18.88
N SER A 341 -6.64 6.60 -19.22
CA SER A 341 -5.55 6.45 -18.25
C SER A 341 -5.36 7.72 -17.43
N VAL A 342 -5.43 7.62 -16.09
CA VAL A 342 -5.30 8.75 -15.17
C VAL A 342 -4.28 8.47 -14.07
N CYS A 343 -3.69 9.53 -13.55
CA CYS A 343 -2.77 9.45 -12.41
C CYS A 343 -3.53 9.07 -11.13
N TYR A 344 -3.14 7.98 -10.49
CA TYR A 344 -3.76 7.45 -9.26
C TYR A 344 -3.80 8.46 -8.08
N ARG A 345 -3.00 9.55 -8.13
CA ARG A 345 -2.91 10.56 -7.06
C ARG A 345 -3.66 11.85 -7.34
N CYS A 346 -3.71 12.29 -8.58
CA CYS A 346 -4.34 13.56 -8.91
C CYS A 346 -5.53 13.45 -9.88
N ASN A 347 -5.84 12.26 -10.37
CA ASN A 347 -6.92 11.93 -11.30
C ASN A 347 -6.85 12.73 -12.62
N ARG A 348 -5.66 13.25 -12.99
CA ARG A 348 -5.46 13.91 -14.28
C ARG A 348 -5.04 12.89 -15.33
N PRO A 349 -5.45 13.10 -16.59
CA PRO A 349 -5.02 12.27 -17.71
C PRO A 349 -3.50 12.12 -17.77
N ILE A 350 -3.06 10.90 -18.07
CA ILE A 350 -1.66 10.58 -18.31
C ILE A 350 -1.31 10.97 -19.74
N GLU A 351 -0.09 11.49 -19.94
CA GLU A 351 0.48 11.75 -21.24
C GLU A 351 1.73 10.87 -21.43
N PRO A 352 1.67 9.80 -22.23
CA PRO A 352 2.86 9.03 -22.55
C PRO A 352 3.91 9.92 -23.23
N GLN A 353 5.18 9.84 -22.77
CA GLN A 353 6.25 10.68 -23.28
C GLN A 353 7.60 9.95 -23.31
N PRO A 354 8.42 10.13 -24.36
CA PRO A 354 9.80 9.67 -24.33
C PRO A 354 10.58 10.44 -23.26
N SER A 355 11.22 9.70 -22.38
CA SER A 355 12.00 10.26 -21.29
C SER A 355 13.14 9.32 -20.88
N LYS A 356 14.26 9.91 -20.51
CA LYS A 356 15.40 9.19 -19.97
C LYS A 356 15.21 9.00 -18.48
N GLN A 357 15.06 7.76 -18.05
CA GLN A 357 14.72 7.37 -16.67
C GLN A 357 15.67 6.28 -16.17
N TRP A 358 15.67 6.10 -14.84
CA TRP A 358 16.32 4.96 -14.20
C TRP A 358 15.35 3.79 -14.11
N PHE A 359 15.81 2.61 -14.51
CA PHE A 359 15.06 1.37 -14.52
C PHE A 359 15.78 0.28 -13.72
N LEU A 360 14.98 -0.57 -13.07
CA LEU A 360 15.44 -1.82 -12.45
C LEU A 360 14.97 -2.99 -13.32
N LYS A 361 15.91 -3.86 -13.74
CA LYS A 361 15.62 -5.11 -14.44
C LYS A 361 14.91 -6.08 -13.50
N MET A 362 13.75 -6.55 -13.91
CA MET A 362 12.90 -7.37 -13.03
C MET A 362 13.01 -8.87 -13.26
N ALA A 363 13.48 -9.30 -14.43
CA ALA A 363 13.47 -10.71 -14.83
C ALA A 363 14.21 -11.64 -13.84
N GLU A 364 15.39 -11.24 -13.37
CA GLU A 364 16.17 -12.04 -12.43
C GLU A 364 15.59 -12.02 -11.01
N LEU A 365 15.08 -10.88 -10.58
CA LEU A 365 14.44 -10.70 -9.27
C LEU A 365 13.11 -11.45 -9.14
N ALA A 366 12.38 -11.61 -10.26
CA ALA A 366 11.10 -12.29 -10.25
C ALA A 366 11.23 -13.81 -10.05
N LYS A 367 12.31 -14.45 -10.53
CA LYS A 367 12.49 -15.92 -10.49
C LYS A 367 12.36 -16.50 -9.09
N PRO A 368 13.18 -16.12 -8.09
CA PRO A 368 13.10 -16.67 -6.73
C PRO A 368 11.75 -16.34 -6.06
N ALA A 369 11.17 -15.18 -6.36
CA ALA A 369 9.89 -14.77 -5.81
C ALA A 369 8.71 -15.59 -6.36
N ILE A 370 8.74 -15.99 -7.63
CA ILE A 370 7.76 -16.90 -8.23
C ILE A 370 7.91 -18.30 -7.63
N GLU A 371 9.14 -18.83 -7.59
CA GLU A 371 9.42 -20.17 -7.07
C GLU A 371 8.99 -20.35 -5.61
N ALA A 372 9.22 -19.35 -4.76
CA ALA A 372 8.83 -19.40 -3.35
C ALA A 372 7.32 -19.57 -3.16
N VAL A 373 6.53 -18.90 -3.99
CA VAL A 373 5.07 -18.99 -3.94
C VAL A 373 4.58 -20.31 -4.57
N GLU A 374 5.16 -20.75 -5.68
CA GLU A 374 4.83 -22.03 -6.31
C GLU A 374 5.17 -23.24 -5.42
N LYS A 375 6.25 -23.16 -4.63
CA LYS A 375 6.65 -24.18 -3.65
C LYS A 375 5.85 -24.10 -2.35
N GLY A 376 5.00 -23.06 -2.16
CA GLY A 376 4.21 -22.85 -0.93
C GLY A 376 5.02 -22.39 0.28
N GLU A 377 6.24 -21.86 0.06
CA GLU A 377 7.06 -21.24 1.11
C GLU A 377 6.41 -19.94 1.62
N ILE A 378 5.69 -19.22 0.74
CA ILE A 378 4.85 -18.07 1.06
C ILE A 378 3.43 -18.39 0.67
N LYS A 379 2.50 -18.25 1.62
CA LYS A 379 1.08 -18.60 1.43
C LYS A 379 0.19 -17.37 1.47
N PHE A 380 -0.71 -17.24 0.49
CA PHE A 380 -1.70 -16.16 0.44
C PHE A 380 -3.04 -16.60 1.05
N TYR A 381 -3.64 -15.70 1.79
CA TYR A 381 -4.98 -15.86 2.37
C TYR A 381 -5.86 -14.66 1.98
N PRO A 382 -7.02 -14.86 1.34
CA PRO A 382 -7.52 -16.11 0.74
C PRO A 382 -6.64 -16.63 -0.43
N GLU A 383 -6.64 -17.95 -0.65
CA GLU A 383 -5.75 -18.64 -1.62
C GLU A 383 -5.88 -18.15 -3.06
N ARG A 384 -7.05 -17.61 -3.43
CA ARG A 384 -7.28 -17.03 -4.78
C ARG A 384 -6.22 -16.00 -5.20
N TRP A 385 -5.58 -15.30 -4.25
CA TRP A 385 -4.55 -14.30 -4.52
C TRP A 385 -3.22 -14.90 -4.97
N THR A 386 -2.97 -16.18 -4.72
CA THR A 386 -1.79 -16.90 -5.22
C THR A 386 -1.72 -16.85 -6.76
N LYS A 387 -2.83 -17.19 -7.43
CA LYS A 387 -2.90 -17.12 -8.90
C LYS A 387 -2.72 -15.69 -9.41
N VAL A 388 -3.41 -14.74 -8.80
CA VAL A 388 -3.35 -13.33 -9.18
C VAL A 388 -1.92 -12.76 -9.07
N TYR A 389 -1.21 -13.12 -8.00
CA TYR A 389 0.20 -12.77 -7.82
C TYR A 389 1.11 -13.41 -8.90
N LEU A 390 0.98 -14.71 -9.11
CA LEU A 390 1.81 -15.44 -10.08
C LEU A 390 1.60 -14.99 -11.53
N ASP A 391 0.35 -14.73 -11.92
CA ASP A 391 0.01 -14.23 -13.26
C ASP A 391 0.68 -12.86 -13.52
N TRP A 392 0.70 -12.00 -12.53
CA TRP A 392 1.36 -10.70 -12.64
C TRP A 392 2.89 -10.83 -12.67
N MET A 393 3.48 -11.64 -11.77
CA MET A 393 4.93 -11.80 -11.67
C MET A 393 5.55 -12.40 -12.94
N LYS A 394 4.83 -13.28 -13.62
CA LYS A 394 5.27 -13.92 -14.89
C LYS A 394 5.30 -12.94 -16.07
N ASN A 395 4.59 -11.81 -15.97
CA ASN A 395 4.48 -10.79 -17.02
C ASN A 395 5.15 -9.47 -16.65
N LEU A 396 6.08 -9.49 -15.68
CA LEU A 396 6.69 -8.30 -15.13
C LEU A 396 7.60 -7.60 -16.16
N LYS A 397 7.40 -6.28 -16.35
CA LYS A 397 8.29 -5.41 -17.12
C LYS A 397 9.33 -4.75 -16.21
N ASP A 398 10.41 -4.21 -16.80
CA ASP A 398 11.39 -3.42 -16.05
C ASP A 398 10.72 -2.24 -15.36
N TRP A 399 11.11 -2.00 -14.11
CA TRP A 399 10.48 -1.01 -13.26
C TRP A 399 11.16 0.35 -13.36
N CYS A 400 10.43 1.40 -13.79
CA CYS A 400 10.89 2.78 -13.73
C CYS A 400 10.93 3.25 -12.28
N ILE A 401 12.15 3.46 -11.74
CA ILE A 401 12.38 3.79 -10.32
C ILE A 401 12.62 5.27 -10.05
N SER A 402 12.80 6.12 -11.06
CA SER A 402 13.05 7.56 -10.88
C SER A 402 11.76 8.38 -10.90
N ARG A 403 11.69 9.40 -10.06
CA ARG A 403 10.59 10.36 -9.94
C ARG A 403 11.14 11.79 -9.91
N GLN A 404 10.50 12.71 -10.64
CA GLN A 404 10.91 14.11 -10.77
C GLN A 404 10.23 15.02 -9.74
N ILE A 405 9.88 14.46 -8.59
CA ILE A 405 9.38 15.19 -7.43
C ILE A 405 10.54 15.64 -6.54
N TRP A 406 10.26 16.51 -5.56
CA TRP A 406 11.30 17.05 -4.68
C TRP A 406 11.41 16.32 -3.35
N TRP A 407 10.34 15.64 -2.92
CA TRP A 407 10.26 14.91 -1.66
C TRP A 407 10.46 13.40 -1.86
N GLY A 408 11.46 12.84 -1.17
CA GLY A 408 11.77 11.41 -1.20
C GLY A 408 13.27 11.14 -1.11
N HIS A 409 13.66 9.87 -1.26
CA HIS A 409 15.05 9.44 -1.30
C HIS A 409 15.70 9.92 -2.60
N GLN A 410 16.56 10.90 -2.50
CA GLN A 410 17.30 11.39 -3.67
C GLN A 410 18.19 10.29 -4.24
N ILE A 411 18.17 10.11 -5.57
CA ILE A 411 18.96 9.07 -6.24
C ILE A 411 20.44 9.30 -5.94
N PRO A 412 21.18 8.29 -5.40
CA PRO A 412 22.57 8.44 -4.97
C PRO A 412 23.53 8.36 -6.17
N VAL A 413 23.27 9.16 -7.19
CA VAL A 413 24.07 9.25 -8.41
C VAL A 413 24.56 10.67 -8.60
N TRP A 414 25.86 10.81 -8.81
CA TRP A 414 26.55 12.07 -9.02
C TRP A 414 27.08 12.14 -10.42
N TYR A 415 26.93 13.28 -11.07
CA TYR A 415 27.38 13.57 -12.43
C TYR A 415 28.46 14.64 -12.42
N LYS A 416 29.48 14.44 -13.24
CA LYS A 416 30.50 15.43 -13.52
C LYS A 416 30.79 15.43 -15.01
N GLN A 417 30.89 16.60 -15.63
CA GLN A 417 31.26 16.72 -17.05
C GLN A 417 32.70 16.32 -17.23
N LYS A 418 33.00 15.42 -18.18
CA LYS A 418 34.37 15.11 -18.58
C LYS A 418 34.97 16.33 -19.24
N GLN A 419 36.22 16.67 -18.92
CA GLN A 419 36.96 17.68 -19.63
C GLN A 419 37.28 17.18 -21.05
N ILE A 420 36.55 17.68 -22.04
CA ILE A 420 36.87 17.43 -23.44
C ILE A 420 37.90 18.53 -23.86
N SER A 421 39.09 18.11 -24.19
CA SER A 421 40.13 19.00 -24.73
C SER A 421 39.61 19.61 -26.04
N ASN A 422 39.44 20.93 -26.05
CA ASN A 422 39.02 21.79 -27.16
C ASN A 422 37.49 21.91 -27.39
N ASN A 423 36.95 22.83 -26.75
CA ASN A 423 35.75 23.69 -26.87
C ASN A 423 34.84 23.59 -25.64
N GLN A 424 35.01 24.59 -24.79
CA GLN A 424 34.19 24.84 -23.62
C GLN A 424 32.82 25.35 -24.05
N LEU A 425 31.78 24.58 -23.78
CA LEU A 425 30.45 25.12 -23.52
C LEU A 425 30.28 25.18 -22.00
N PRO A 426 30.05 26.34 -21.39
CA PRO A 426 29.96 26.46 -19.94
C PRO A 426 28.62 25.92 -19.45
N ILE A 427 28.67 24.89 -18.63
CA ILE A 427 27.51 24.40 -17.84
C ILE A 427 26.99 25.44 -16.83
N SER A 428 27.74 26.52 -16.59
CA SER A 428 27.61 27.34 -15.40
C SER A 428 26.35 28.20 -15.29
N ASN A 429 25.56 28.45 -16.34
CA ASN A 429 24.42 29.35 -16.25
C ASN A 429 23.04 28.72 -16.49
N GLU A 430 22.94 27.55 -17.11
CA GLU A 430 21.62 26.90 -17.33
C GLU A 430 21.25 25.93 -16.22
N LEU A 431 22.21 25.29 -15.58
CA LEU A 431 21.96 24.43 -14.39
C LEU A 431 21.58 25.23 -13.15
N SER A 432 22.01 26.48 -13.03
CA SER A 432 21.69 27.35 -11.89
C SER A 432 20.30 28.00 -12.01
N ASN A 433 19.78 28.20 -13.22
CA ASN A 433 18.49 28.87 -13.44
C ASN A 433 17.30 27.92 -13.69
N ASN A 434 17.56 26.68 -14.06
CA ASN A 434 16.50 25.66 -14.23
C ASN A 434 16.82 24.43 -13.38
N LYS A 435 16.68 24.56 -12.06
CA LYS A 435 16.97 23.53 -11.05
C LYS A 435 16.11 22.24 -11.16
N ASN A 436 15.28 22.11 -12.20
CA ASN A 436 14.31 21.02 -12.34
C ASN A 436 14.56 20.04 -13.49
N SER A 437 15.56 20.29 -14.35
CA SER A 437 15.95 19.32 -15.37
C SER A 437 17.43 19.52 -15.70
N ILE A 438 18.23 18.47 -15.53
CA ILE A 438 19.51 18.37 -16.23
C ILE A 438 19.14 18.31 -17.70
N ASN A 439 19.56 19.28 -18.51
CA ASN A 439 19.29 19.30 -19.95
C ASN A 439 19.98 18.05 -20.55
N LEU A 440 19.20 17.02 -20.91
CA LEU A 440 19.66 15.67 -21.25
C LEU A 440 20.19 15.56 -22.70
N GLU A 441 20.47 16.70 -23.37
CA GLU A 441 21.20 16.72 -24.65
C GLU A 441 22.68 16.34 -24.50
N ILE A 442 23.21 16.29 -23.25
CA ILE A 442 24.57 15.81 -22.99
C ILE A 442 24.56 14.27 -23.11
N ARG A 443 25.34 13.76 -24.07
CA ARG A 443 25.48 12.31 -24.25
C ARG A 443 26.10 11.68 -22.99
N ASN A 444 25.65 10.48 -22.58
CA ASN A 444 26.21 9.76 -21.44
C ASN A 444 27.74 9.54 -21.54
N SER A 445 28.27 9.50 -22.79
CA SER A 445 29.72 9.43 -23.04
C SER A 445 30.51 10.60 -22.46
N ASP A 446 29.85 11.75 -22.26
CA ASP A 446 30.49 13.01 -21.88
C ASP A 446 30.40 13.27 -20.37
N LEU A 447 29.73 12.38 -19.64
CA LEU A 447 29.60 12.45 -18.19
C LEU A 447 30.48 11.39 -17.51
N GLU A 448 31.08 11.77 -16.39
CA GLU A 448 31.59 10.88 -15.37
C GLU A 448 30.45 10.62 -14.35
N ILE A 449 30.16 9.37 -14.07
CA ILE A 449 29.06 8.95 -13.17
C ILE A 449 29.68 8.27 -11.95
N TYR A 450 29.27 8.72 -10.77
CA TYR A 450 29.61 8.08 -9.50
C TYR A 450 28.32 7.70 -8.77
N VAL A 451 28.29 6.51 -8.21
CA VAL A 451 27.16 6.00 -7.41
C VAL A 451 27.60 5.82 -5.96
N GLY A 452 27.02 6.59 -5.08
CA GLY A 452 27.31 6.57 -3.65
C GLY A 452 26.53 7.63 -2.90
N GLU A 453 26.38 7.44 -1.60
CA GLU A 453 25.64 8.34 -0.73
C GLU A 453 26.29 9.73 -0.62
N GLU A 454 27.59 9.74 -0.40
CA GLU A 454 28.36 10.97 -0.23
C GLU A 454 28.86 11.51 -1.57
N LYS A 455 28.97 12.84 -1.63
CA LYS A 455 29.58 13.52 -2.75
C LYS A 455 31.04 13.05 -2.92
N PRO A 456 31.45 12.58 -4.11
CA PRO A 456 32.84 12.19 -4.34
C PRO A 456 33.78 13.37 -4.21
N ASN A 457 35.04 13.10 -3.91
CA ASN A 457 36.08 14.12 -3.80
C ASN A 457 36.26 14.87 -5.12
N GLY A 458 36.48 16.18 -5.01
CA GLY A 458 36.66 17.07 -6.15
C GLY A 458 35.49 18.01 -6.40
N GLU A 459 35.76 19.00 -7.29
CA GLU A 459 34.77 20.03 -7.63
C GLU A 459 33.85 19.57 -8.76
N ASN A 460 32.71 20.28 -8.94
CA ASN A 460 31.77 20.13 -10.06
C ASN A 460 30.99 18.84 -10.14
N TRP A 461 30.85 18.08 -9.02
CA TRP A 461 29.91 16.99 -8.90
C TRP A 461 28.53 17.51 -8.54
N ILE A 462 27.50 17.11 -9.30
CA ILE A 462 26.10 17.44 -9.09
C ILE A 462 25.31 16.15 -8.90
N GLN A 463 24.57 16.05 -7.79
CA GLN A 463 23.71 14.91 -7.55
C GLN A 463 22.48 14.93 -8.46
N SER A 464 21.99 13.76 -8.85
CA SER A 464 20.71 13.62 -9.55
C SER A 464 19.61 14.39 -8.82
N PRO A 465 18.84 15.24 -9.50
CA PRO A 465 17.73 15.97 -8.87
C PRO A 465 16.53 15.06 -8.59
N ASP A 466 16.46 13.88 -9.21
CA ASP A 466 15.38 12.93 -9.09
C ASP A 466 15.44 12.17 -7.76
N VAL A 467 14.29 11.72 -7.31
CA VAL A 467 14.16 10.83 -6.16
C VAL A 467 13.72 9.43 -6.61
N LEU A 468 13.90 8.45 -5.75
CA LEU A 468 13.42 7.09 -5.98
C LEU A 468 11.88 7.02 -5.81
N ASP A 469 11.27 6.10 -6.52
CA ASP A 469 9.89 5.67 -6.28
C ASP A 469 9.73 5.25 -4.81
N THR A 470 8.67 5.69 -4.16
CA THR A 470 8.39 5.34 -2.75
C THR A 470 8.35 3.83 -2.51
N TRP A 471 7.93 3.08 -3.54
CA TRP A 471 7.87 1.62 -3.46
C TRP A 471 9.24 0.94 -3.49
N PHE A 472 10.29 1.65 -3.91
CA PHE A 472 11.66 1.17 -3.82
C PHE A 472 12.12 1.09 -2.36
N SER A 473 11.90 2.14 -1.59
CA SER A 473 12.18 2.13 -0.16
C SER A 473 11.25 1.17 0.59
N SER A 474 9.94 1.21 0.32
CA SER A 474 8.96 0.37 1.01
C SER A 474 9.16 -1.13 0.79
N ALA A 475 9.83 -1.54 -0.31
CA ALA A 475 10.22 -2.93 -0.57
C ALA A 475 11.19 -3.51 0.47
N LEU A 476 11.94 -2.67 1.17
CA LEU A 476 12.94 -3.07 2.16
C LEU A 476 12.34 -3.20 3.59
N TRP A 477 11.06 -2.86 3.76
CA TRP A 477 10.41 -2.71 5.05
C TRP A 477 10.59 -3.89 6.01
N PRO A 478 10.45 -5.17 5.61
CA PRO A 478 10.56 -6.30 6.54
C PRO A 478 11.92 -6.47 7.21
N PHE A 479 13.00 -6.00 6.60
CA PHE A 479 14.36 -6.16 7.11
C PHE A 479 15.07 -4.84 7.42
N ALA A 480 14.80 -3.77 6.70
CA ALA A 480 15.36 -2.46 7.03
C ALA A 480 14.83 -1.92 8.37
N THR A 481 13.57 -2.22 8.73
CA THR A 481 13.00 -1.88 10.04
C THR A 481 13.67 -2.60 11.20
N LEU A 482 14.26 -3.76 10.94
CA LEU A 482 14.98 -4.58 11.91
C LEU A 482 16.50 -4.30 11.91
N GLY A 483 16.94 -3.23 11.21
CA GLY A 483 18.31 -2.72 11.27
C GLY A 483 19.25 -3.19 10.17
N TRP A 484 18.73 -3.69 9.05
CA TRP A 484 19.55 -3.92 7.85
C TRP A 484 19.83 -2.59 7.12
N PRO A 485 21.04 -2.38 6.57
CA PRO A 485 22.30 -3.09 6.82
C PRO A 485 22.87 -2.74 8.20
N ALA A 486 23.55 -3.67 8.85
CA ALA A 486 24.11 -3.41 10.17
C ALA A 486 25.27 -2.40 10.10
N ARG A 487 25.12 -1.25 10.77
CA ARG A 487 26.07 -0.10 10.74
C ARG A 487 27.51 -0.39 11.16
N ASN A 488 27.77 -1.50 11.84
CA ASN A 488 29.10 -1.84 12.40
C ASN A 488 29.88 -2.90 11.61
N ALA A 489 29.43 -3.26 10.41
CA ALA A 489 30.23 -4.08 9.51
C ALA A 489 31.26 -3.17 8.83
N SER A 490 32.49 -3.18 9.30
CA SER A 490 33.61 -2.55 8.58
C SER A 490 33.63 -3.10 7.15
N HIS A 491 33.66 -2.22 6.15
CA HIS A 491 33.71 -2.58 4.72
C HIS A 491 34.86 -3.50 4.31
N ASN A 492 35.70 -3.93 5.27
CA ASN A 492 36.92 -4.73 5.05
C ASN A 492 36.84 -6.19 5.50
N ASP A 493 35.73 -6.63 6.10
CA ASP A 493 35.57 -8.04 6.46
C ASP A 493 34.91 -8.80 5.31
N ALA A 494 35.59 -9.84 4.82
CA ALA A 494 35.12 -10.76 3.77
C ALA A 494 33.91 -11.63 4.18
N GLY A 495 33.25 -11.31 5.28
CA GLY A 495 31.95 -11.84 5.72
C GLY A 495 30.92 -10.73 5.61
N GLY A 496 29.85 -10.93 4.85
CA GLY A 496 28.79 -9.95 4.61
C GLY A 496 28.27 -9.18 5.84
N PRO A 497 27.34 -8.23 5.70
CA PRO A 497 26.89 -7.35 6.76
C PRO A 497 26.41 -8.17 7.96
N LYS A 498 26.96 -7.89 9.16
CA LYS A 498 26.55 -8.55 10.41
C LYS A 498 25.07 -8.22 10.65
N GLU A 499 24.26 -9.26 10.82
CA GLU A 499 22.86 -9.12 11.18
C GLU A 499 22.72 -8.53 12.59
N THR A 500 21.75 -7.63 12.78
CA THR A 500 21.35 -7.16 14.12
C THR A 500 20.67 -8.30 14.89
N GLU A 501 20.60 -8.19 16.22
CA GLU A 501 19.88 -9.19 17.03
C GLU A 501 18.37 -9.24 16.67
N ASP A 502 17.75 -8.09 16.37
CA ASP A 502 16.38 -8.05 15.95
C ASP A 502 16.16 -8.73 14.59
N LEU A 503 17.09 -8.52 13.64
CA LEU A 503 17.01 -9.16 12.33
C LEU A 503 17.14 -10.68 12.46
N LYS A 504 18.06 -11.18 13.29
CA LYS A 504 18.22 -12.63 13.54
C LYS A 504 16.99 -13.24 14.18
N LYS A 505 16.33 -12.53 15.11
CA LYS A 505 15.24 -13.07 15.92
C LYS A 505 13.89 -12.93 15.24
N TYR A 506 13.62 -11.83 14.54
CA TYR A 506 12.28 -11.46 14.05
C TYR A 506 12.12 -11.51 12.54
N TYR A 507 13.17 -11.81 11.78
CA TYR A 507 13.10 -12.03 10.32
C TYR A 507 13.26 -13.52 9.99
N PRO A 508 12.40 -14.10 9.13
CA PRO A 508 11.29 -13.51 8.42
C PRO A 508 10.11 -13.16 9.33
N THR A 509 9.31 -12.14 8.96
CA THR A 509 8.09 -11.83 9.70
C THR A 509 7.04 -12.93 9.52
N SER A 510 6.22 -13.18 10.56
CA SER A 510 5.27 -14.30 10.56
C SER A 510 4.12 -14.08 9.59
N VAL A 511 3.59 -12.87 9.56
CA VAL A 511 2.43 -12.50 8.73
C VAL A 511 2.59 -11.07 8.22
N ILE A 512 2.18 -10.84 6.98
CA ILE A 512 1.89 -9.51 6.46
C ILE A 512 0.39 -9.40 6.16
N SER A 513 -0.26 -8.34 6.65
CA SER A 513 -1.67 -8.06 6.35
C SER A 513 -1.78 -6.77 5.56
N THR A 514 -2.48 -6.80 4.44
CA THR A 514 -2.57 -5.64 3.55
C THR A 514 -3.81 -5.65 2.66
N ALA A 515 -4.06 -4.51 1.98
CA ALA A 515 -5.10 -4.40 0.97
C ALA A 515 -4.65 -4.97 -0.39
N ARG A 516 -5.60 -5.43 -1.19
CA ARG A 516 -5.36 -5.94 -2.55
C ARG A 516 -4.67 -4.93 -3.48
N ASP A 517 -4.96 -3.64 -3.29
CA ASP A 517 -4.48 -2.55 -4.15
C ASP A 517 -2.95 -2.42 -4.14
N ILE A 518 -2.29 -2.88 -3.07
CA ILE A 518 -0.83 -2.82 -2.93
C ILE A 518 -0.16 -4.20 -2.99
N LEU A 519 -0.87 -5.22 -3.46
CA LEU A 519 -0.28 -6.55 -3.69
C LEU A 519 0.95 -6.48 -4.59
N TYR A 520 0.86 -5.78 -5.71
CA TYR A 520 1.95 -5.63 -6.68
C TYR A 520 2.93 -4.52 -6.31
N LEU A 521 2.38 -3.42 -5.77
CA LEU A 521 3.15 -2.24 -5.40
C LEU A 521 4.07 -2.49 -4.19
N TRP A 522 3.68 -3.38 -3.29
CA TRP A 522 4.37 -3.58 -2.03
C TRP A 522 4.73 -5.04 -1.74
N VAL A 523 3.75 -5.95 -1.68
CA VAL A 523 4.00 -7.36 -1.29
C VAL A 523 4.97 -8.04 -2.23
N ALA A 524 4.75 -7.95 -3.53
CA ALA A 524 5.62 -8.55 -4.53
C ALA A 524 7.05 -8.01 -4.44
N ARG A 525 7.18 -6.71 -4.21
CA ARG A 525 8.49 -6.05 -4.10
C ARG A 525 9.23 -6.42 -2.82
N MET A 526 8.53 -6.58 -1.70
CA MET A 526 9.15 -7.13 -0.50
C MET A 526 9.65 -8.55 -0.69
N ILE A 527 8.90 -9.39 -1.43
CA ILE A 527 9.29 -10.79 -1.67
C ILE A 527 10.61 -10.86 -2.44
N PHE A 528 10.71 -10.21 -3.60
CA PHE A 528 11.96 -10.27 -4.35
C PHE A 528 13.13 -9.56 -3.66
N SER A 529 12.89 -8.46 -2.95
CA SER A 529 13.95 -7.80 -2.17
C SER A 529 14.42 -8.66 -1.00
N GLY A 530 13.51 -9.38 -0.33
CA GLY A 530 13.85 -10.31 0.74
C GLY A 530 14.77 -11.42 0.24
N TYR A 531 14.48 -12.04 -0.88
CA TYR A 531 15.35 -13.05 -1.46
C TYR A 531 16.69 -12.48 -1.93
N GLU A 532 16.70 -11.27 -2.49
CA GLU A 532 17.95 -10.66 -2.96
C GLU A 532 18.89 -10.23 -1.85
N PHE A 533 18.38 -9.62 -0.78
CA PHE A 533 19.22 -9.03 0.27
C PHE A 533 19.41 -9.93 1.48
N MET A 534 18.48 -10.84 1.73
CA MET A 534 18.47 -11.69 2.91
C MET A 534 18.60 -13.19 2.60
N ASP A 535 18.55 -13.57 1.30
CA ASP A 535 18.54 -14.97 0.84
C ASP A 535 17.44 -15.83 1.50
N LYS A 536 16.36 -15.17 1.91
CA LYS A 536 15.22 -15.77 2.62
C LYS A 536 13.92 -15.06 2.27
N LYS A 537 12.79 -15.78 2.40
CA LYS A 537 11.46 -15.17 2.34
C LYS A 537 11.33 -14.03 3.35
N PRO A 538 10.66 -12.91 3.02
CA PRO A 538 10.48 -11.80 3.97
C PRO A 538 9.37 -12.07 5.00
N PHE A 539 8.43 -12.96 4.69
CA PHE A 539 7.31 -13.38 5.54
C PHE A 539 6.78 -14.74 5.11
N GLU A 540 6.04 -15.39 6.01
CA GLU A 540 5.48 -16.72 5.73
C GLU A 540 4.09 -16.68 5.13
N LYS A 541 3.26 -15.77 5.62
CA LYS A 541 1.84 -15.67 5.27
C LYS A 541 1.48 -14.26 4.86
N VAL A 542 0.67 -14.15 3.81
CA VAL A 542 0.13 -12.88 3.29
C VAL A 542 -1.39 -12.92 3.43
N TYR A 543 -1.94 -12.09 4.31
CA TYR A 543 -3.38 -11.92 4.42
C TYR A 543 -3.85 -10.69 3.66
N ILE A 544 -4.67 -10.88 2.65
CA ILE A 544 -5.29 -9.79 1.88
C ILE A 544 -6.67 -9.54 2.47
N HIS A 545 -6.75 -8.46 3.25
CA HIS A 545 -8.01 -8.10 3.91
C HIS A 545 -9.02 -7.50 2.93
N PRO A 546 -10.33 -7.57 3.25
CA PRO A 546 -11.37 -6.96 2.42
C PRO A 546 -11.23 -5.45 2.29
N THR A 547 -11.71 -4.91 1.15
CA THR A 547 -11.88 -3.46 0.98
C THR A 547 -13.20 -3.00 1.59
N ILE A 548 -13.20 -1.89 2.33
CA ILE A 548 -14.40 -1.32 2.94
C ILE A 548 -14.98 -0.24 2.02
N PHE A 549 -16.26 -0.41 1.69
CA PHE A 549 -17.09 0.52 0.93
C PHE A 549 -18.16 1.13 1.83
N ASN A 550 -18.70 2.28 1.42
CA ASN A 550 -19.87 2.84 2.06
C ASN A 550 -21.15 2.03 1.73
N LYS A 551 -22.30 2.40 2.28
CA LYS A 551 -23.59 1.70 2.06
C LYS A 551 -23.98 1.64 0.58
N GLU A 552 -23.63 2.69 -0.19
CA GLU A 552 -23.89 2.80 -1.63
C GLU A 552 -22.91 1.99 -2.50
N GLY A 553 -21.94 1.28 -1.90
CA GLY A 553 -20.94 0.50 -2.62
C GLY A 553 -19.84 1.35 -3.25
N LYS A 554 -19.64 2.60 -2.81
CA LYS A 554 -18.55 3.46 -3.23
C LYS A 554 -17.37 3.35 -2.26
N ARG A 555 -16.16 3.42 -2.79
CA ARG A 555 -14.94 3.45 -1.97
C ARG A 555 -14.99 4.60 -0.98
N MET A 556 -14.67 4.33 0.28
CA MET A 556 -14.60 5.35 1.32
C MET A 556 -13.34 6.19 1.12
N SER A 557 -13.51 7.50 0.94
CA SER A 557 -12.41 8.45 0.76
C SER A 557 -12.75 9.78 1.43
N LYS A 558 -11.81 10.31 2.21
CA LYS A 558 -11.94 11.65 2.82
C LYS A 558 -12.02 12.76 1.76
N SER A 559 -11.27 12.62 0.66
CA SER A 559 -11.27 13.61 -0.43
C SER A 559 -12.60 13.69 -1.20
N LEU A 560 -13.40 12.60 -1.17
CA LEU A 560 -14.71 12.51 -1.79
C LEU A 560 -15.87 12.79 -0.80
N GLY A 561 -15.56 13.04 0.49
CA GLY A 561 -16.59 13.23 1.54
C GLY A 561 -17.39 11.96 1.85
N THR A 562 -16.93 10.78 1.41
CA THR A 562 -17.59 9.49 1.63
C THR A 562 -16.93 8.67 2.74
N GLY A 563 -15.83 9.16 3.34
CA GLY A 563 -15.07 8.48 4.38
C GLY A 563 -15.64 8.72 5.77
N VAL A 564 -15.69 7.67 6.58
CA VAL A 564 -15.94 7.75 8.03
C VAL A 564 -14.59 7.77 8.74
N ASP A 565 -14.42 8.68 9.70
CA ASP A 565 -13.24 8.73 10.54
C ASP A 565 -13.34 7.70 11.66
N PRO A 566 -12.38 6.77 11.79
CA PRO A 566 -12.40 5.79 12.88
C PRO A 566 -12.45 6.45 14.27
N LEU A 567 -11.82 7.61 14.45
CA LEU A 567 -11.82 8.32 15.75
C LEU A 567 -13.23 8.81 16.15
N GLU A 568 -14.04 9.24 15.18
CA GLU A 568 -15.42 9.63 15.46
C GLU A 568 -16.25 8.45 16.00
N LEU A 569 -16.00 7.24 15.46
CA LEU A 569 -16.66 6.03 15.94
C LEU A 569 -16.13 5.61 17.32
N ILE A 570 -14.84 5.74 17.55
CA ILE A 570 -14.20 5.45 18.84
C ILE A 570 -14.74 6.41 19.90
N ASP A 571 -14.83 7.70 19.62
CA ASP A 571 -15.40 8.69 20.56
C ASP A 571 -16.87 8.43 20.89
N LYS A 572 -17.65 7.98 19.89
CA LYS A 572 -19.09 7.73 20.04
C LYS A 572 -19.42 6.39 20.71
N TYR A 573 -18.65 5.35 20.40
CA TYR A 573 -19.00 3.99 20.77
C TYR A 573 -17.93 3.26 21.60
N GLY A 574 -16.68 3.72 21.58
CA GLY A 574 -15.51 3.09 22.17
C GLY A 574 -14.68 2.30 21.13
N ALA A 575 -13.42 2.09 21.45
CA ALA A 575 -12.47 1.36 20.61
C ALA A 575 -12.88 -0.12 20.47
N ASP A 576 -13.25 -0.78 21.56
CA ASP A 576 -13.71 -2.18 21.55
C ASP A 576 -14.93 -2.39 20.65
N ALA A 577 -15.90 -1.47 20.70
CA ALA A 577 -17.08 -1.54 19.85
C ALA A 577 -16.68 -1.42 18.37
N THR A 578 -15.76 -0.50 18.05
CA THR A 578 -15.25 -0.28 16.69
C THR A 578 -14.48 -1.50 16.18
N ARG A 579 -13.57 -2.05 16.97
CA ARG A 579 -12.78 -3.25 16.65
C ARG A 579 -13.68 -4.46 16.44
N PHE A 580 -14.60 -4.70 17.36
CA PHE A 580 -15.55 -5.81 17.26
C PHE A 580 -16.41 -5.70 16.01
N GLY A 581 -17.01 -4.53 15.75
CA GLY A 581 -17.86 -4.33 14.58
C GLY A 581 -17.13 -4.56 13.27
N LEU A 582 -15.90 -4.02 13.13
CA LEU A 582 -15.04 -4.25 11.95
C LEU A 582 -14.67 -5.73 11.79
N THR A 583 -14.39 -6.42 12.90
CA THR A 583 -14.05 -7.84 12.86
C THR A 583 -15.29 -8.67 12.49
N TYR A 584 -16.44 -8.35 13.07
CA TYR A 584 -17.72 -9.04 12.90
C TYR A 584 -18.22 -9.05 11.44
N ILE A 585 -18.08 -7.92 10.73
CA ILE A 585 -18.45 -7.84 9.30
C ILE A 585 -17.44 -8.53 8.36
N ASN A 586 -16.26 -8.91 8.85
CA ASN A 586 -15.20 -9.52 8.04
C ASN A 586 -15.46 -11.03 7.81
N THR A 587 -16.47 -11.37 7.04
CA THR A 587 -16.91 -12.73 6.75
C THR A 587 -16.16 -13.44 5.62
N GLY A 588 -15.00 -12.91 5.20
CA GLY A 588 -14.15 -13.52 4.15
C GLY A 588 -14.53 -13.13 2.72
N ILE A 589 -15.52 -12.26 2.53
CA ILE A 589 -15.84 -11.66 1.23
C ILE A 589 -14.81 -10.57 0.87
N GLN A 590 -14.67 -10.30 -0.44
CA GLN A 590 -13.63 -9.38 -0.93
C GLN A 590 -13.93 -7.91 -0.62
N ASP A 591 -15.19 -7.52 -0.66
CA ASP A 591 -15.66 -6.15 -0.51
C ASP A 591 -16.71 -6.10 0.60
N LEU A 592 -16.47 -5.29 1.63
CA LEU A 592 -17.35 -5.11 2.77
C LEU A 592 -18.11 -3.78 2.64
N LYS A 593 -19.44 -3.82 2.80
CA LYS A 593 -20.22 -2.61 2.99
C LYS A 593 -20.24 -2.26 4.48
N PHE A 594 -19.69 -1.09 4.80
CA PHE A 594 -19.68 -0.59 6.18
C PHE A 594 -21.09 -0.21 6.62
N ASP A 595 -21.50 -0.73 7.77
CA ASP A 595 -22.69 -0.31 8.47
C ASP A 595 -22.37 -0.03 9.94
N GLU A 596 -22.77 1.15 10.41
CA GLU A 596 -22.57 1.58 11.79
C GLU A 596 -23.34 0.71 12.80
N GLU A 597 -24.37 -0.03 12.36
CA GLU A 597 -25.10 -1.03 13.15
C GLU A 597 -24.17 -2.13 13.73
N ALA A 598 -23.15 -2.53 12.98
CA ALA A 598 -22.17 -3.50 13.46
C ALA A 598 -21.36 -2.95 14.66
N ILE A 599 -21.04 -1.66 14.63
CA ILE A 599 -20.33 -0.99 15.74
C ILE A 599 -21.24 -0.89 16.97
N LEU A 600 -22.53 -0.57 16.75
CA LEU A 600 -23.52 -0.54 17.84
C LEU A 600 -23.72 -1.92 18.47
N THR A 601 -23.65 -3.01 17.67
CA THR A 601 -23.66 -4.38 18.17
C THR A 601 -22.48 -4.63 19.11
N GLY A 602 -21.27 -4.19 18.74
CA GLY A 602 -20.08 -4.26 19.59
C GLY A 602 -20.24 -3.50 20.91
N LYS A 603 -20.84 -2.30 20.89
CA LYS A 603 -21.15 -1.54 22.12
C LYS A 603 -22.10 -2.29 23.05
N LYS A 604 -23.17 -2.87 22.50
CA LYS A 604 -24.12 -3.68 23.28
C LYS A 604 -23.43 -4.91 23.84
N PHE A 605 -22.55 -5.53 23.09
CA PHE A 605 -21.80 -6.71 23.49
C PHE A 605 -20.82 -6.42 24.63
N ALA A 606 -20.05 -5.32 24.56
CA ALA A 606 -19.19 -4.86 25.65
C ALA A 606 -19.97 -4.68 26.96
N ASN A 607 -21.14 -4.03 26.88
CA ASN A 607 -21.99 -3.82 28.05
C ASN A 607 -22.61 -5.11 28.57
N LYS A 608 -22.95 -6.09 27.72
CA LYS A 608 -23.42 -7.43 28.12
C LYS A 608 -22.33 -8.17 28.91
N LEU A 609 -21.09 -8.17 28.41
CA LEU A 609 -19.94 -8.79 29.06
C LEU A 609 -19.65 -8.13 30.41
N TRP A 610 -19.74 -6.81 30.50
CA TRP A 610 -19.61 -6.06 31.76
C TRP A 610 -20.64 -6.50 32.79
N ASN A 611 -21.92 -6.68 32.41
CA ASN A 611 -22.97 -7.11 33.32
C ASN A 611 -22.84 -8.58 33.73
N ILE A 612 -22.29 -9.45 32.85
CA ILE A 612 -21.92 -10.82 33.22
C ILE A 612 -20.90 -10.79 34.37
N ASN A 613 -19.85 -9.99 34.23
CA ASN A 613 -18.85 -9.83 35.31
C ASN A 613 -19.46 -9.34 36.61
N ARG A 614 -20.35 -8.36 36.57
CA ARG A 614 -21.07 -7.89 37.79
C ARG A 614 -21.81 -9.00 38.50
N PHE A 615 -22.52 -9.83 37.75
CA PHE A 615 -23.24 -10.97 38.30
C PHE A 615 -22.27 -11.99 38.92
N VAL A 616 -21.19 -12.37 38.20
CA VAL A 616 -20.19 -13.33 38.70
C VAL A 616 -19.54 -12.82 39.99
N CYS A 617 -19.12 -11.58 40.05
CA CYS A 617 -18.55 -10.96 41.27
C CYS A 617 -19.55 -11.00 42.43
N GLN A 618 -20.83 -10.71 42.20
CA GLN A 618 -21.88 -10.78 43.21
C GLN A 618 -22.08 -12.21 43.73
N GLN A 619 -22.09 -13.23 42.88
CA GLN A 619 -22.21 -14.61 43.29
C GLN A 619 -21.03 -15.10 44.13
N ILE A 620 -19.82 -14.69 43.80
CA ILE A 620 -18.60 -15.00 44.56
C ILE A 620 -18.65 -14.34 45.94
N GLU A 621 -19.11 -13.08 46.05
CA GLU A 621 -19.28 -12.40 47.32
C GLU A 621 -20.30 -13.08 48.23
N ILE A 622 -21.45 -13.47 47.69
CA ILE A 622 -22.51 -14.20 48.41
C ILE A 622 -22.01 -15.55 48.94
N SER A 623 -21.25 -16.29 48.13
CA SER A 623 -20.72 -17.60 48.51
C SER A 623 -19.63 -17.53 49.58
N LYS A 624 -19.05 -16.31 49.85
CA LYS A 624 -17.89 -16.09 50.72
C LYS A 624 -16.69 -16.99 50.38
N SER A 625 -16.65 -17.50 49.17
CA SER A 625 -15.59 -18.39 48.68
C SER A 625 -14.35 -17.56 48.38
N LYS A 626 -13.24 -17.90 49.00
CA LYS A 626 -11.92 -17.39 48.65
C LYS A 626 -11.19 -18.44 47.82
N PHE A 627 -11.27 -18.37 46.54
CA PHE A 627 -10.49 -19.21 45.65
C PHE A 627 -9.85 -18.34 44.56
N LEU A 628 -8.67 -18.74 44.19
CA LEU A 628 -7.97 -18.20 43.06
C LEU A 628 -8.29 -19.07 41.85
N ILE A 629 -8.48 -18.50 40.69
CA ILE A 629 -8.71 -19.28 39.46
C ILE A 629 -7.49 -20.18 39.22
N SER A 630 -7.78 -21.47 39.03
CA SER A 630 -6.78 -22.46 38.62
C SER A 630 -6.92 -22.71 37.12
N ASN A 631 -5.85 -23.21 36.47
CA ASN A 631 -5.92 -23.70 35.11
C ASN A 631 -6.64 -25.06 35.01
N GLU A 632 -6.93 -25.70 36.13
CA GLU A 632 -7.68 -26.95 36.18
C GLU A 632 -9.18 -26.71 35.99
N ILE A 633 -9.84 -27.60 35.26
CA ILE A 633 -11.28 -27.52 35.01
C ILE A 633 -12.02 -27.73 36.34
N PRO A 634 -12.86 -26.80 36.79
CA PRO A 634 -13.57 -26.92 38.05
C PRO A 634 -14.60 -28.05 37.98
N LYS A 635 -14.91 -28.62 39.16
CA LYS A 635 -15.88 -29.70 39.24
C LYS A 635 -17.31 -29.22 38.99
N ALA A 636 -17.95 -29.80 37.98
CA ALA A 636 -19.38 -29.62 37.73
C ALA A 636 -20.21 -30.17 38.89
N LYS A 637 -21.19 -29.41 39.41
CA LYS A 637 -22.14 -29.83 40.45
C LYS A 637 -23.43 -30.35 39.85
N ASN A 638 -23.77 -29.93 38.65
CA ASN A 638 -24.99 -30.29 37.95
C ASN A 638 -24.78 -30.39 36.43
N SER A 639 -25.81 -30.80 35.68
CA SER A 639 -25.75 -30.96 34.23
C SER A 639 -25.55 -29.64 33.47
N ASN A 640 -25.92 -28.47 34.03
CA ASN A 640 -25.75 -27.16 33.38
C ASN A 640 -24.31 -26.72 33.50
N ASP A 641 -23.62 -26.98 34.62
CA ASP A 641 -22.18 -26.79 34.74
C ASP A 641 -21.40 -27.59 33.70
N GLN A 642 -21.77 -28.88 33.55
CA GLN A 642 -21.13 -29.76 32.58
C GLN A 642 -21.30 -29.20 31.13
N LYS A 643 -22.54 -28.80 30.79
CA LYS A 643 -22.84 -28.24 29.45
C LYS A 643 -22.04 -26.97 29.13
N ILE A 644 -21.94 -26.03 30.08
CA ILE A 644 -21.23 -24.79 29.80
C ILE A 644 -19.72 -25.01 29.69
N LEU A 645 -19.14 -25.94 30.45
CA LEU A 645 -17.75 -26.34 30.33
C LEU A 645 -17.45 -26.97 28.95
N GLU A 646 -18.32 -27.88 28.49
CA GLU A 646 -18.23 -28.48 27.14
C GLU A 646 -18.35 -27.43 26.05
N LYS A 647 -19.26 -26.45 26.20
CA LYS A 647 -19.43 -25.33 25.27
C LYS A 647 -18.19 -24.40 25.23
N LEU A 648 -17.59 -24.17 26.42
CA LEU A 648 -16.35 -23.41 26.53
C LEU A 648 -15.21 -24.09 25.76
N ASP A 649 -15.04 -25.39 25.89
CA ASP A 649 -14.04 -26.15 25.15
C ASP A 649 -14.25 -26.07 23.64
N LEU A 650 -15.50 -26.18 23.20
CA LEU A 650 -15.84 -26.05 21.77
C LEU A 650 -15.54 -24.67 21.24
N ILE A 651 -15.86 -23.59 21.95
CA ILE A 651 -15.59 -22.23 21.47
C ILE A 651 -14.11 -21.91 21.49
N ILE A 652 -13.31 -22.41 22.44
CA ILE A 652 -11.87 -22.28 22.45
C ILE A 652 -11.27 -22.96 21.19
N LYS A 653 -11.69 -24.18 20.87
CA LYS A 653 -11.25 -24.90 19.66
C LYS A 653 -11.65 -24.19 18.38
N SER A 654 -12.91 -23.72 18.28
CA SER A 654 -13.42 -22.98 17.12
C SER A 654 -12.65 -21.69 16.93
N THR A 655 -12.44 -20.90 17.99
CA THR A 655 -11.69 -19.64 17.94
C THR A 655 -10.27 -19.87 17.44
N ASN A 656 -9.57 -20.88 17.96
CA ASN A 656 -8.22 -21.22 17.52
C ASN A 656 -8.19 -21.57 16.04
N SER A 657 -9.06 -22.47 15.58
CA SER A 657 -9.14 -22.89 14.18
C SER A 657 -9.48 -21.72 13.25
N ASN A 658 -10.40 -20.85 13.65
CA ASN A 658 -10.79 -19.69 12.84
C ASN A 658 -9.66 -18.65 12.72
N LEU A 659 -8.95 -18.35 13.82
CA LEU A 659 -7.82 -17.42 13.80
C LEU A 659 -6.63 -17.96 13.00
N ASP A 660 -6.34 -19.28 13.09
CA ASP A 660 -5.28 -19.92 12.30
C ASP A 660 -5.54 -19.87 10.80
N GLN A 661 -6.81 -19.86 10.40
CA GLN A 661 -7.27 -19.79 9.02
C GLN A 661 -7.66 -18.37 8.55
N PHE A 662 -7.36 -17.35 9.35
CA PHE A 662 -7.70 -15.94 9.08
C PHE A 662 -9.21 -15.70 8.87
N ARG A 663 -10.07 -16.48 9.53
CA ARG A 663 -11.53 -16.33 9.52
C ARG A 663 -11.99 -15.49 10.71
N PHE A 664 -11.54 -14.25 10.77
CA PHE A 664 -11.75 -13.35 11.91
C PHE A 664 -13.23 -13.07 12.20
N GLY A 665 -14.04 -12.85 11.14
CA GLY A 665 -15.48 -12.63 11.32
C GLY A 665 -16.18 -13.84 11.91
N GLN A 666 -15.83 -15.06 11.47
CA GLN A 666 -16.41 -16.28 12.04
C GLN A 666 -16.05 -16.43 13.52
N ALA A 667 -14.80 -16.14 13.88
CA ALA A 667 -14.40 -16.15 15.29
C ALA A 667 -15.22 -15.15 16.12
N ALA A 668 -15.45 -13.94 15.60
CA ALA A 668 -16.26 -12.92 16.28
C ALA A 668 -17.74 -13.35 16.43
N HIS A 669 -18.32 -13.96 15.39
CA HIS A 669 -19.70 -14.50 15.44
C HIS A 669 -19.83 -15.63 16.47
N ASP A 670 -18.95 -16.62 16.41
CA ASP A 670 -18.97 -17.77 17.33
C ASP A 670 -18.83 -17.31 18.79
N LEU A 671 -17.92 -16.35 19.06
CA LEU A 671 -17.72 -15.76 20.38
C LEU A 671 -18.95 -14.96 20.86
N TYR A 672 -19.56 -14.20 19.96
CA TYR A 672 -20.77 -13.44 20.26
C TYR A 672 -21.91 -14.40 20.67
N ASP A 673 -22.15 -15.43 19.88
CA ASP A 673 -23.22 -16.41 20.12
C ASP A 673 -23.00 -17.19 21.45
N PHE A 674 -21.77 -17.62 21.71
CA PHE A 674 -21.42 -18.26 22.96
C PHE A 674 -21.69 -17.35 24.17
N VAL A 675 -21.21 -16.13 24.16
CA VAL A 675 -21.35 -15.20 25.29
C VAL A 675 -22.79 -14.76 25.47
N TRP A 676 -23.51 -14.50 24.38
CA TRP A 676 -24.88 -14.01 24.46
C TRP A 676 -25.87 -15.10 24.80
N HIS A 677 -25.84 -16.22 24.09
CA HIS A 677 -26.85 -17.28 24.21
C HIS A 677 -26.45 -18.36 25.18
N ASP A 678 -25.26 -18.95 25.07
CA ASP A 678 -24.86 -20.06 25.93
C ASP A 678 -24.50 -19.60 27.34
N LEU A 679 -23.71 -18.51 27.47
CA LEU A 679 -23.29 -18.03 28.80
C LEU A 679 -24.36 -17.16 29.46
N ALA A 680 -24.83 -16.07 28.80
CA ALA A 680 -25.69 -15.08 29.44
C ALA A 680 -27.16 -15.54 29.53
N ASP A 681 -27.76 -15.90 28.38
CA ASP A 681 -29.21 -16.22 28.34
C ASP A 681 -29.53 -17.59 28.91
N PHE A 682 -28.58 -18.54 28.91
CA PHE A 682 -28.77 -19.86 29.44
C PHE A 682 -28.05 -20.05 30.80
N TYR A 683 -26.71 -20.14 30.83
CA TYR A 683 -25.99 -20.55 32.03
C TYR A 683 -26.12 -19.59 33.21
N ILE A 684 -26.02 -18.28 32.98
CA ILE A 684 -26.20 -17.24 34.02
C ILE A 684 -27.62 -17.32 34.59
N GLU A 685 -28.66 -17.53 33.79
CA GLU A 685 -30.03 -17.62 34.26
C GLU A 685 -30.26 -18.90 35.07
N GLU A 686 -29.73 -20.04 34.65
CA GLU A 686 -29.83 -21.30 35.39
C GLU A 686 -29.02 -21.27 36.69
N SER A 687 -27.84 -20.63 36.69
CA SER A 687 -26.96 -20.51 37.87
C SER A 687 -27.56 -19.65 38.99
N LYS A 688 -28.62 -18.86 38.73
CA LYS A 688 -29.35 -18.12 39.78
C LYS A 688 -30.06 -19.04 40.73
N LYS A 689 -30.41 -20.25 40.31
CA LYS A 689 -31.09 -21.26 41.12
C LYS A 689 -30.11 -22.05 42.03
N GLU A 690 -28.97 -22.41 41.46
CA GLU A 690 -27.93 -23.20 42.12
C GLU A 690 -26.53 -22.72 41.63
N PRO A 691 -25.97 -21.67 42.24
CA PRO A 691 -24.75 -21.09 41.75
C PRO A 691 -23.52 -21.95 42.03
N ASN A 692 -22.69 -22.16 41.00
CA ASN A 692 -21.35 -22.71 41.13
C ASN A 692 -20.32 -21.62 40.82
N SER A 693 -19.86 -20.91 41.84
CA SER A 693 -18.97 -19.77 41.72
C SER A 693 -17.63 -20.11 41.07
N GLU A 694 -17.14 -21.35 41.20
CA GLU A 694 -15.90 -21.82 40.57
C GLU A 694 -16.06 -21.92 39.06
N VAL A 695 -17.15 -22.60 38.61
CA VAL A 695 -17.45 -22.71 37.18
C VAL A 695 -17.74 -21.32 36.55
N LEU A 696 -18.52 -20.48 37.25
CA LEU A 696 -18.82 -19.12 36.79
C LEU A 696 -17.54 -18.30 36.55
N LEU A 697 -16.59 -18.32 37.50
CA LEU A 697 -15.33 -17.58 37.37
C LEU A 697 -14.44 -18.20 36.29
N TYR A 698 -14.33 -19.52 36.22
CA TYR A 698 -13.53 -20.23 35.22
C TYR A 698 -14.01 -19.93 33.80
N VAL A 699 -15.32 -20.00 33.56
CA VAL A 699 -15.93 -19.72 32.26
C VAL A 699 -15.72 -18.24 31.90
N LEU A 700 -15.97 -17.30 32.82
CA LEU A 700 -15.75 -15.89 32.59
C LEU A 700 -14.28 -15.61 32.23
N ALA A 701 -13.32 -16.09 33.02
CA ALA A 701 -11.91 -15.77 32.80
C ALA A 701 -11.38 -16.33 31.46
N ASN A 702 -11.76 -17.55 31.08
CA ASN A 702 -11.37 -18.10 29.79
C ASN A 702 -12.09 -17.39 28.63
N THR A 703 -13.33 -16.94 28.80
CA THR A 703 -14.04 -16.10 27.85
C THR A 703 -13.32 -14.76 27.64
N LEU A 704 -12.88 -14.13 28.74
CA LEU A 704 -12.07 -12.88 28.65
C LEU A 704 -10.79 -13.10 27.88
N LYS A 705 -10.08 -14.22 28.12
CA LYS A 705 -8.82 -14.54 27.41
C LYS A 705 -9.02 -14.64 25.91
N ILE A 706 -10.04 -15.38 25.43
CA ILE A 706 -10.27 -15.57 23.98
C ILE A 706 -10.89 -14.35 23.30
N LEU A 707 -11.59 -13.46 24.05
CA LEU A 707 -12.12 -12.20 23.54
C LEU A 707 -11.10 -11.06 23.53
N HIS A 708 -10.09 -11.13 24.41
CA HIS A 708 -9.12 -10.04 24.59
C HIS A 708 -8.47 -9.53 23.29
N PRO A 709 -8.07 -10.39 22.34
CA PRO A 709 -7.53 -9.90 21.06
C PRO A 709 -8.48 -9.01 20.26
N ILE A 710 -9.79 -9.24 20.37
CA ILE A 710 -10.83 -8.51 19.62
C ILE A 710 -11.29 -7.27 20.39
N MET A 711 -11.57 -7.41 21.69
CA MET A 711 -12.11 -6.38 22.58
C MET A 711 -11.20 -6.17 23.81
N PRO A 712 -10.01 -5.58 23.59
CA PRO A 712 -8.96 -5.58 24.62
C PRO A 712 -9.29 -4.74 25.86
N PHE A 713 -10.00 -3.64 25.73
CA PHE A 713 -10.19 -2.69 26.83
C PHE A 713 -11.20 -3.17 27.87
N VAL A 714 -12.38 -3.57 27.44
CA VAL A 714 -13.42 -4.06 28.35
C VAL A 714 -12.99 -5.36 29.04
N THR A 715 -12.29 -6.23 28.31
CA THR A 715 -11.79 -7.49 28.88
C THR A 715 -10.68 -7.25 29.88
N GLU A 716 -9.75 -6.33 29.62
CA GLU A 716 -8.71 -5.94 30.58
C GLU A 716 -9.31 -5.24 31.82
N GLU A 717 -10.26 -4.31 31.65
CA GLU A 717 -10.90 -3.64 32.79
C GLU A 717 -11.63 -4.66 33.68
N ILE A 718 -12.34 -5.63 33.09
CA ILE A 718 -12.94 -6.71 33.85
C ILE A 718 -11.87 -7.54 34.58
N TRP A 719 -10.75 -7.84 33.92
CA TRP A 719 -9.63 -8.55 34.56
C TRP A 719 -9.05 -7.78 35.73
N GLN A 720 -8.90 -6.47 35.63
CA GLN A 720 -8.44 -5.62 36.74
C GLN A 720 -9.45 -5.60 37.90
N VAL A 721 -10.75 -5.68 37.61
CA VAL A 721 -11.79 -5.85 38.67
C VAL A 721 -11.61 -7.19 39.38
N LEU A 722 -11.46 -8.31 38.66
CA LEU A 722 -11.24 -9.64 39.23
C LEU A 722 -9.93 -9.69 40.04
N ARG A 723 -8.88 -9.07 39.55
CA ARG A 723 -7.58 -8.97 40.24
C ARG A 723 -7.70 -8.18 41.56
N SER A 724 -8.43 -7.08 41.56
CA SER A 724 -8.64 -6.29 42.76
C SER A 724 -9.35 -7.06 43.89
N GLN A 725 -10.03 -8.18 43.54
CA GLN A 725 -10.69 -9.12 44.44
C GLN A 725 -9.83 -10.36 44.75
N ASN A 726 -8.59 -10.42 44.25
CA ASN A 726 -7.68 -11.56 44.34
C ASN A 726 -8.26 -12.88 43.76
N LEU A 727 -8.98 -12.76 42.62
CA LEU A 727 -9.59 -13.89 41.91
C LEU A 727 -8.73 -14.43 40.75
N VAL A 728 -7.78 -13.62 40.30
CA VAL A 728 -6.81 -13.95 39.21
C VAL A 728 -5.41 -13.58 39.66
N GLU A 729 -4.38 -14.33 39.17
CA GLU A 729 -2.97 -14.11 39.53
C GLU A 729 -2.29 -13.10 38.65
N GLU A 730 -2.47 -13.25 37.31
CA GLU A 730 -1.76 -12.44 36.37
C GLU A 730 -2.12 -10.96 36.47
N GLU A 731 -1.08 -10.16 36.43
CA GLU A 731 -1.17 -8.71 36.61
C GLU A 731 -2.05 -8.03 35.56
N MET A 732 -2.00 -8.56 34.34
CA MET A 732 -2.74 -8.06 33.19
C MET A 732 -3.19 -9.19 32.31
N LEU A 733 -4.37 -9.07 31.72
CA LEU A 733 -4.94 -10.06 30.82
C LEU A 733 -4.07 -10.26 29.56
N ILE A 734 -3.48 -9.19 29.02
CA ILE A 734 -2.58 -9.26 27.87
C ILE A 734 -1.35 -10.17 28.11
N LYS A 735 -0.96 -10.40 29.38
CA LYS A 735 0.12 -11.31 29.79
C LYS A 735 -0.37 -12.68 30.23
N ALA A 736 -1.69 -12.87 30.38
CA ALA A 736 -2.27 -14.13 30.80
C ALA A 736 -2.11 -15.21 29.71
N LYS A 737 -1.93 -16.44 30.14
CA LYS A 737 -1.75 -17.58 29.22
C LYS A 737 -3.02 -17.83 28.40
N TRP A 738 -2.85 -17.96 27.08
CA TRP A 738 -3.90 -18.34 26.16
C TRP A 738 -4.49 -19.71 26.51
N PRO A 739 -5.82 -19.88 26.53
CA PRO A 739 -6.39 -21.15 26.88
C PRO A 739 -6.14 -22.22 25.81
N SER A 740 -5.63 -23.35 26.24
CA SER A 740 -5.48 -24.56 25.42
C SER A 740 -6.44 -25.64 25.95
N VAL A 741 -7.11 -26.35 25.06
CA VAL A 741 -7.83 -27.55 25.40
C VAL A 741 -6.85 -28.69 25.20
N GLU A 742 -6.45 -29.36 26.28
CA GLU A 742 -5.69 -30.60 26.16
C GLU A 742 -6.54 -31.61 25.39
N ASN A 743 -5.98 -32.14 24.29
CA ASN A 743 -6.62 -33.29 23.64
C ASN A 743 -6.66 -34.40 24.66
N ALA A 744 -7.87 -34.74 25.14
CA ALA A 744 -8.06 -36.00 25.81
C ALA A 744 -7.68 -37.09 24.81
N GLU A 745 -6.51 -37.73 25.02
CA GLU A 745 -6.09 -38.92 24.28
C GLU A 745 -7.10 -40.04 24.38
#